data_453c2eb09fe1719f4714bfd6a70d6ddf
#
_entry.id   453c2eb09fe1719f4714bfd6a70d6ddf
#
_cell.length_a   1.000
_cell.length_b   1.000
_cell.length_c   1.000
_cell.angle_alpha   90.00
_cell.angle_beta   90.00
_cell.angle_gamma   90.00
#
_symmetry.space_group_name_H-M   'P 1'
#
loop_
_entity.id
_entity.type
_entity.pdbx_description
1 polymer ?
#
loop_
_entity_poly.entity_id
_entity_poly.type
_entity_poly.pdbx_seq_one_letter_code
_entity_poly.pdbx_strand_id
1 'polypeptide(L)'
;MKVYTDVGNFQTVKLLAAAATAGVDVQVVVTNNEKVVPYLTCNKLPVLEPEPGEFIFSPNAATRYLLSLGSKIIDEAGEKKWAEWESSELLPVVVPLLVSALGQGKQDKALEKTLQPLLMYLEANLKGKKFLVGSGVSSADIIVFGTLFPVLLGNLAKDIVKECPSIQAWGQTVAGLTQVEGAFKHVTEGGNVQSLKASLLAQPVPPATNINTAKLYKGPQGQSAEKTQPQIAKPAAPVDEFQFLQPEKAITAEELAAGEKFFLTGASTSPKPRLRKHPILPCEGEKNIFITSALPYVNNVPHLGNIIGCVLSGDVFSRFCRLRNRNVLYVCGTDEYGTATETKAMEEGLTPQQICDKYNKLHSEIYQWLSIDFDYFGRTTTKEQTEIAQDIFWKLYKQGFILKDSVDQLQCQKCDRFLADRFVEGTCPLCGFDDARGDQCDGCGKLINAVELKKPKCKICGSTPVIKTSQHLFLDLPKVEPQLRKHLDTVFETGTWTHNAQVITSSWIRDGLKPRCISRDLKWGTPVPLEGYTDKVFYVWFDAPIGYISITANYTKEWKKWWKNPDKVQMYNFLGKDNVPFHSVIFPSTLLGANDNYTLVNSMVATEYLNYEDGKFSKSRGIGVFGDQARDTGIPPDVYRFYLLYVRPESQDSAFSWDDFLLKNNSELLNNIGNFINRALTFVANFFEGAIQDMNLSVEDKQLIALINRELATYVDNMENARLRDSIRNILSISRLGNQYMQANKPWVLAKGTPQERARSGSVVSLSANITCLLSVLLQPYMPVTSGVIQEQLNAPADCNIIGSNFTCQLKSGHKIGKPSPLFQKIEAAKIEELKQRFAGKQSSKPAASPEEIERLTQEVTKQGDAVRELKAQKAEKAVISAAVEKLLDLKKQLANAQGAEPAAAGKKKGKQGKGDAKSSPASAATPTPATPTPATPTGDQGQIDRLTEEVTAQGNIVRELKTQKGDKAAIDAAVAKLLDLKRQLAVAQGLDPDQAVGGGKKKGKKK
;
A
#
# COMPACT_ATOMS: atom_id res chain seq x y z
N MET A 1 -25.82 20.49 -17.52
CA MET A 1 -25.25 19.49 -16.63
C MET A 1 -26.25 18.40 -16.35
N LYS A 2 -25.80 17.15 -16.09
CA LYS A 2 -26.72 16.05 -15.76
C LYS A 2 -26.31 15.39 -14.44
N VAL A 3 -27.29 14.99 -13.64
CA VAL A 3 -27.10 14.19 -12.43
C VAL A 3 -27.74 12.84 -12.67
N TYR A 4 -26.90 11.80 -12.80
CA TYR A 4 -27.37 10.42 -12.91
C TYR A 4 -27.56 9.84 -11.52
N THR A 5 -28.74 9.31 -11.24
CA THR A 5 -29.11 8.75 -9.94
C THR A 5 -30.15 7.66 -10.06
N ASP A 6 -30.27 6.82 -9.04
CA ASP A 6 -31.39 5.91 -8.85
C ASP A 6 -32.52 6.56 -8.01
N VAL A 7 -33.73 6.02 -8.10
CA VAL A 7 -34.89 6.54 -7.34
C VAL A 7 -34.65 6.34 -5.85
N GLY A 8 -34.80 7.41 -5.07
CA GLY A 8 -34.60 7.36 -3.61
C GLY A 8 -33.15 7.34 -3.14
N ASN A 9 -32.20 7.73 -3.97
CA ASN A 9 -30.79 7.84 -3.52
C ASN A 9 -30.59 9.09 -2.66
N PHE A 10 -30.39 8.88 -1.35
CA PHE A 10 -30.28 9.98 -0.38
C PHE A 10 -29.05 10.87 -0.63
N GLN A 11 -27.97 10.36 -1.23
CA GLN A 11 -26.78 11.16 -1.59
C GLN A 11 -27.08 12.21 -2.68
N THR A 12 -28.12 12.01 -3.47
CA THR A 12 -28.54 12.94 -4.52
C THR A 12 -29.00 14.28 -3.95
N VAL A 13 -29.48 14.30 -2.70
CA VAL A 13 -29.82 15.54 -1.99
C VAL A 13 -28.66 16.52 -1.97
N LYS A 14 -27.43 16.04 -1.80
CA LYS A 14 -26.23 16.88 -1.78
C LYS A 14 -26.06 17.66 -3.09
N LEU A 15 -26.20 16.98 -4.24
CA LEU A 15 -26.00 17.58 -5.55
C LEU A 15 -27.14 18.56 -5.91
N LEU A 16 -28.38 18.17 -5.65
CA LEU A 16 -29.54 19.01 -5.97
C LEU A 16 -29.58 20.27 -5.10
N ALA A 17 -29.31 20.14 -3.79
CA ALA A 17 -29.22 21.27 -2.89
C ALA A 17 -28.07 22.22 -3.25
N ALA A 18 -26.93 21.68 -3.66
CA ALA A 18 -25.79 22.47 -4.11
C ALA A 18 -26.08 23.20 -5.42
N ALA A 19 -26.67 22.54 -6.41
CA ALA A 19 -27.08 23.14 -7.68
C ALA A 19 -28.05 24.28 -7.46
N ALA A 20 -29.11 24.06 -6.67
CA ALA A 20 -30.10 25.08 -6.32
C ALA A 20 -29.48 26.26 -5.54
N THR A 21 -28.52 25.97 -4.63
CA THR A 21 -27.81 27.04 -3.87
C THR A 21 -26.89 27.87 -4.78
N ALA A 22 -26.30 27.26 -5.77
CA ALA A 22 -25.42 27.92 -6.74
C ALA A 22 -26.20 28.64 -7.87
N GLY A 23 -27.49 28.37 -8.02
CA GLY A 23 -28.32 28.85 -9.14
C GLY A 23 -27.98 28.15 -10.45
N VAL A 24 -27.58 26.90 -10.40
CA VAL A 24 -27.17 26.09 -11.54
C VAL A 24 -28.28 25.11 -11.89
N ASP A 25 -28.71 25.08 -13.17
CA ASP A 25 -29.69 24.11 -13.65
C ASP A 25 -29.03 22.75 -13.92
N VAL A 26 -29.60 21.71 -13.33
CA VAL A 26 -29.17 20.32 -13.53
C VAL A 26 -30.34 19.45 -13.97
N GLN A 27 -30.14 18.66 -15.01
CA GLN A 27 -31.11 17.65 -15.46
C GLN A 27 -30.90 16.37 -14.65
N VAL A 28 -31.92 15.92 -13.92
CA VAL A 28 -31.89 14.64 -13.21
C VAL A 28 -32.22 13.51 -14.18
N VAL A 29 -31.32 12.54 -14.30
CA VAL A 29 -31.47 11.34 -15.12
C VAL A 29 -31.56 10.12 -14.23
N VAL A 30 -32.75 9.56 -14.09
CA VAL A 30 -32.96 8.32 -13.32
C VAL A 30 -32.48 7.11 -14.12
N THR A 31 -31.61 6.29 -13.52
CA THR A 31 -31.01 5.13 -14.16
C THR A 31 -30.87 3.96 -13.19
N ASN A 32 -30.95 2.76 -13.75
CA ASN A 32 -30.80 1.49 -12.99
C ASN A 32 -29.38 0.88 -13.12
N ASN A 33 -28.36 1.67 -13.19
CA ASN A 33 -26.93 1.26 -13.21
C ASN A 33 -26.37 0.61 -14.48
N GLU A 34 -27.14 0.04 -15.38
CA GLU A 34 -26.55 -0.90 -16.35
C GLU A 34 -26.01 -0.32 -17.68
N LYS A 35 -26.25 0.96 -18.03
CA LYS A 35 -25.85 1.45 -19.38
C LYS A 35 -25.49 2.93 -19.54
N VAL A 36 -25.43 3.74 -18.51
CA VAL A 36 -25.40 5.20 -18.67
C VAL A 36 -24.02 5.83 -18.63
N VAL A 37 -23.07 5.20 -17.94
CA VAL A 37 -21.69 5.69 -17.90
C VAL A 37 -20.72 4.56 -18.30
N PRO A 38 -20.08 4.64 -19.47
CA PRO A 38 -19.23 3.57 -20.01
C PRO A 38 -18.06 3.14 -19.13
N TYR A 39 -17.71 3.94 -18.11
CA TYR A 39 -16.53 3.75 -17.25
C TYR A 39 -16.87 3.64 -15.77
N LEU A 40 -18.12 3.37 -15.41
CA LEU A 40 -18.54 3.19 -14.01
C LEU A 40 -17.99 1.84 -13.48
N THR A 41 -16.74 1.86 -13.00
CA THR A 41 -16.10 0.67 -12.40
C THR A 41 -16.63 0.32 -11.02
N CYS A 42 -17.40 1.19 -10.36
CA CYS A 42 -17.80 1.04 -8.97
C CYS A 42 -19.31 1.03 -8.70
N ASN A 43 -20.19 1.04 -9.70
CA ASN A 43 -21.67 1.03 -9.55
C ASN A 43 -22.22 1.98 -8.47
N LYS A 44 -21.57 3.14 -8.24
CA LYS A 44 -22.01 4.12 -7.24
C LYS A 44 -22.70 5.29 -7.91
N LEU A 45 -23.94 5.52 -7.54
CA LEU A 45 -24.71 6.72 -7.84
C LEU A 45 -24.82 7.60 -6.57
N PRO A 46 -25.04 8.91 -6.66
CA PRO A 46 -25.18 9.69 -7.90
C PRO A 46 -23.85 10.08 -8.54
N VAL A 47 -23.91 10.42 -9.83
CA VAL A 47 -22.77 10.90 -10.64
C VAL A 47 -23.19 12.21 -11.32
N LEU A 48 -22.31 13.20 -11.30
CA LEU A 48 -22.48 14.45 -12.03
C LEU A 48 -21.74 14.41 -13.36
N GLU A 49 -22.39 14.76 -14.46
CA GLU A 49 -21.81 15.05 -15.76
C GLU A 49 -21.86 16.57 -15.99
N PRO A 50 -20.74 17.28 -15.71
CA PRO A 50 -20.67 18.74 -15.94
C PRO A 50 -20.77 19.09 -17.41
N GLU A 51 -19.97 18.41 -18.25
CA GLU A 51 -19.96 18.51 -19.71
C GLU A 51 -20.11 17.12 -20.31
N PRO A 52 -20.59 16.99 -21.56
CA PRO A 52 -20.77 15.71 -22.19
C PRO A 52 -19.50 14.87 -22.21
N GLY A 53 -19.50 13.72 -21.52
CA GLY A 53 -18.38 12.81 -21.43
C GLY A 53 -17.43 13.04 -20.26
N GLU A 54 -17.60 14.10 -19.47
CA GLU A 54 -16.86 14.35 -18.24
C GLU A 54 -17.71 13.94 -17.02
N PHE A 55 -17.13 13.19 -16.06
CA PHE A 55 -17.87 12.65 -14.94
C PHE A 55 -17.19 12.90 -13.60
N ILE A 56 -17.96 13.36 -12.61
CA ILE A 56 -17.53 13.48 -11.21
C ILE A 56 -18.27 12.41 -10.40
N PHE A 57 -17.53 11.38 -9.96
CA PHE A 57 -18.10 10.19 -9.29
C PHE A 57 -18.30 10.34 -7.78
N SER A 58 -17.64 11.31 -7.13
CA SER A 58 -17.81 11.56 -5.71
C SER A 58 -18.94 12.56 -5.45
N PRO A 59 -20.00 12.21 -4.70
CA PRO A 59 -21.06 13.15 -4.35
C PRO A 59 -20.54 14.42 -3.66
N ASN A 60 -19.54 14.28 -2.77
CA ASN A 60 -18.94 15.42 -2.07
C ASN A 60 -18.13 16.33 -3.01
N ALA A 61 -17.38 15.75 -3.95
CA ALA A 61 -16.66 16.51 -4.96
C ALA A 61 -17.64 17.22 -5.92
N ALA A 62 -18.70 16.54 -6.36
CA ALA A 62 -19.74 17.10 -7.21
C ALA A 62 -20.48 18.26 -6.51
N THR A 63 -20.81 18.11 -5.21
CA THR A 63 -21.42 19.16 -4.39
C THR A 63 -20.54 20.42 -4.34
N ARG A 64 -19.25 20.26 -4.09
CA ARG A 64 -18.29 21.38 -4.05
C ARG A 64 -18.08 22.00 -5.43
N TYR A 65 -18.01 21.20 -6.48
CA TYR A 65 -17.94 21.70 -7.86
C TYR A 65 -19.14 22.58 -8.20
N LEU A 66 -20.35 22.12 -7.94
CA LEU A 66 -21.59 22.87 -8.21
C LEU A 66 -21.59 24.21 -7.45
N LEU A 67 -21.23 24.22 -6.15
CA LEU A 67 -21.15 25.44 -5.36
C LEU A 67 -20.08 26.41 -5.83
N SER A 68 -18.96 25.91 -6.35
CA SER A 68 -17.88 26.77 -6.89
C SER A 68 -18.34 27.58 -8.10
N LEU A 69 -19.24 27.04 -8.91
CA LEU A 69 -19.82 27.75 -10.07
C LEU A 69 -20.64 29.00 -9.64
N GLY A 70 -21.25 28.96 -8.45
CA GLY A 70 -21.95 30.10 -7.87
C GLY A 70 -21.11 31.00 -6.97
N SER A 71 -19.76 30.82 -6.93
CA SER A 71 -18.85 31.55 -6.03
C SER A 71 -19.25 31.47 -4.56
N LYS A 72 -19.77 30.32 -4.11
CA LYS A 72 -20.34 30.09 -2.76
C LYS A 72 -19.39 29.31 -1.81
N ILE A 73 -18.10 29.26 -2.08
CA ILE A 73 -17.12 28.67 -1.15
C ILE A 73 -16.70 29.73 -0.14
N ILE A 74 -17.00 29.48 1.14
CA ILE A 74 -16.82 30.45 2.25
C ILE A 74 -15.46 30.28 2.93
N ASP A 75 -15.08 29.01 3.24
CA ASP A 75 -13.80 28.61 3.86
C ASP A 75 -13.37 27.27 3.31
N GLU A 76 -12.43 27.29 2.39
CA GLU A 76 -12.00 26.07 1.69
C GLU A 76 -11.45 24.99 2.64
N ALA A 77 -10.71 25.38 3.67
CA ALA A 77 -10.10 24.46 4.62
C ALA A 77 -11.14 23.85 5.58
N GLY A 78 -12.07 24.69 6.08
CA GLY A 78 -13.15 24.24 6.93
C GLY A 78 -14.15 23.34 6.20
N GLU A 79 -14.47 23.66 4.96
CA GLU A 79 -15.38 22.86 4.12
C GLU A 79 -14.77 21.52 3.73
N LYS A 80 -13.46 21.48 3.38
CA LYS A 80 -12.73 20.24 3.10
C LYS A 80 -12.70 19.31 4.32
N LYS A 81 -12.43 19.84 5.51
CA LYS A 81 -12.43 19.09 6.76
C LYS A 81 -13.73 18.32 6.97
N TRP A 82 -14.88 18.97 6.77
CA TRP A 82 -16.18 18.35 6.99
C TRP A 82 -16.56 17.38 5.88
N ALA A 83 -16.20 17.67 4.64
CA ALA A 83 -16.42 16.76 3.52
C ALA A 83 -15.61 15.46 3.66
N GLU A 84 -14.37 15.56 4.17
CA GLU A 84 -13.52 14.41 4.44
C GLU A 84 -13.99 13.62 5.66
N TRP A 85 -14.34 14.31 6.75
CA TRP A 85 -14.92 13.67 7.94
C TRP A 85 -16.23 12.94 7.62
N GLU A 86 -17.09 13.51 6.80
CA GLU A 86 -18.33 12.85 6.38
C GLU A 86 -18.04 11.56 5.61
N SER A 87 -17.14 11.58 4.65
CA SER A 87 -16.86 10.41 3.80
C SER A 87 -16.10 9.30 4.52
N SER A 88 -15.19 9.65 5.46
CA SER A 88 -14.33 8.68 6.15
C SER A 88 -14.94 8.15 7.44
N GLU A 89 -15.72 8.96 8.17
CA GLU A 89 -16.21 8.63 9.50
C GLU A 89 -17.74 8.47 9.55
N LEU A 90 -18.51 9.46 9.03
CA LEU A 90 -19.94 9.50 9.20
C LEU A 90 -20.68 8.56 8.24
N LEU A 91 -20.41 8.66 6.94
CA LEU A 91 -21.08 7.87 5.90
C LEU A 91 -20.93 6.36 6.10
N PRO A 92 -19.74 5.82 6.45
CA PRO A 92 -19.56 4.38 6.70
C PRO A 92 -20.40 3.82 7.87
N VAL A 93 -20.83 4.67 8.79
CA VAL A 93 -21.70 4.29 9.92
C VAL A 93 -23.19 4.51 9.60
N VAL A 94 -23.50 5.61 8.92
CA VAL A 94 -24.89 5.96 8.60
C VAL A 94 -25.49 5.02 7.54
N VAL A 95 -24.76 4.64 6.50
CA VAL A 95 -25.28 3.76 5.44
C VAL A 95 -25.70 2.39 5.98
N PRO A 96 -24.89 1.64 6.74
CA PRO A 96 -25.33 0.39 7.36
C PRO A 96 -26.53 0.56 8.29
N LEU A 97 -26.60 1.67 9.05
CA LEU A 97 -27.73 1.96 9.91
C LEU A 97 -29.03 2.15 9.10
N LEU A 98 -28.97 2.90 7.99
CA LEU A 98 -30.11 3.10 7.10
C LEU A 98 -30.52 1.80 6.42
N VAL A 99 -29.59 0.98 5.96
CA VAL A 99 -29.89 -0.34 5.37
C VAL A 99 -30.58 -1.25 6.38
N SER A 100 -30.11 -1.28 7.62
CA SER A 100 -30.74 -2.05 8.70
C SER A 100 -32.15 -1.52 9.03
N ALA A 101 -32.27 -0.21 9.28
CA ALA A 101 -33.53 0.38 9.76
C ALA A 101 -34.58 0.51 8.67
N LEU A 102 -34.27 1.09 7.52
CA LEU A 102 -35.19 1.34 6.41
C LEU A 102 -35.27 0.17 5.44
N GLY A 103 -34.11 -0.41 5.11
CA GLY A 103 -34.02 -1.53 4.18
C GLY A 103 -34.58 -2.84 4.74
N GLN A 104 -34.15 -3.24 5.93
CA GLN A 104 -34.50 -4.52 6.56
C GLN A 104 -35.55 -4.41 7.64
N GLY A 105 -35.93 -3.19 8.05
CA GLY A 105 -36.93 -2.96 9.11
C GLY A 105 -36.47 -3.36 10.50
N LYS A 106 -35.12 -3.40 10.74
CA LYS A 106 -34.54 -3.81 12.02
C LYS A 106 -33.79 -2.64 12.65
N GLN A 107 -34.03 -2.39 13.93
CA GLN A 107 -33.19 -1.49 14.71
C GLN A 107 -31.92 -2.20 15.15
N ASP A 108 -30.78 -1.67 14.75
CA ASP A 108 -29.46 -2.19 15.13
C ASP A 108 -28.83 -1.28 16.21
N LYS A 109 -28.99 -1.66 17.47
CA LYS A 109 -28.44 -0.91 18.61
C LYS A 109 -26.90 -0.83 18.64
N ALA A 110 -26.22 -1.75 17.97
CA ALA A 110 -24.75 -1.71 17.88
C ALA A 110 -24.32 -0.60 16.91
N LEU A 111 -24.99 -0.45 15.77
CA LEU A 111 -24.77 0.65 14.84
C LEU A 111 -25.16 2.00 15.43
N GLU A 112 -26.29 2.07 16.16
CA GLU A 112 -26.69 3.28 16.90
C GLU A 112 -25.61 3.69 17.91
N LYS A 113 -25.05 2.72 18.67
CA LYS A 113 -23.95 2.97 19.61
C LYS A 113 -22.67 3.45 18.91
N THR A 114 -22.40 2.99 17.69
CA THR A 114 -21.27 3.45 16.88
C THR A 114 -21.49 4.85 16.34
N LEU A 115 -22.73 5.24 16.05
CA LEU A 115 -23.08 6.58 15.59
C LEU A 115 -22.97 7.62 16.73
N GLN A 116 -23.23 7.24 17.99
CA GLN A 116 -23.26 8.15 19.13
C GLN A 116 -22.01 9.05 19.26
N PRO A 117 -20.76 8.56 19.26
CA PRO A 117 -19.57 9.43 19.37
C PRO A 117 -19.42 10.40 18.21
N LEU A 118 -19.89 10.04 17.01
CA LEU A 118 -19.84 10.92 15.83
C LEU A 118 -20.87 12.07 15.96
N LEU A 119 -22.08 11.78 16.47
CA LEU A 119 -23.05 12.82 16.78
C LEU A 119 -22.57 13.72 17.91
N MET A 120 -21.95 13.19 18.96
CA MET A 120 -21.39 14.01 20.04
C MET A 120 -20.27 14.93 19.54
N TYR A 121 -19.44 14.47 18.61
CA TYR A 121 -18.44 15.32 17.96
C TYR A 121 -19.06 16.44 17.15
N LEU A 122 -20.07 16.15 16.36
CA LEU A 122 -20.82 17.13 15.57
C LEU A 122 -21.52 18.13 16.49
N GLU A 123 -22.19 17.66 17.55
CA GLU A 123 -22.86 18.48 18.57
C GLU A 123 -21.91 19.50 19.20
N ALA A 124 -20.71 19.05 19.63
CA ALA A 124 -19.70 19.91 20.23
C ALA A 124 -19.21 21.01 19.26
N ASN A 125 -19.14 20.71 17.95
CA ASN A 125 -18.71 21.67 16.93
C ASN A 125 -19.82 22.65 16.51
N LEU A 126 -21.08 22.26 16.66
CA LEU A 126 -22.26 23.10 16.37
C LEU A 126 -22.69 24.00 17.54
N LYS A 127 -22.20 23.73 18.75
CA LYS A 127 -22.58 24.49 19.94
C LYS A 127 -22.32 25.98 19.75
N GLY A 128 -23.40 26.79 19.82
CA GLY A 128 -23.37 28.24 19.62
C GLY A 128 -23.20 28.70 18.16
N LYS A 129 -23.32 27.77 17.19
CA LYS A 129 -23.23 28.09 15.77
C LYS A 129 -24.52 27.72 15.04
N LYS A 130 -24.84 28.52 14.02
CA LYS A 130 -25.97 28.25 13.12
C LYS A 130 -25.61 27.34 11.96
N PHE A 131 -24.33 27.37 11.51
CA PHE A 131 -23.77 26.58 10.42
C PHE A 131 -22.40 26.00 10.82
N LEU A 132 -21.98 24.94 10.15
CA LEU A 132 -20.71 24.27 10.42
C LEU A 132 -19.49 25.15 10.10
N VAL A 133 -19.62 25.95 9.03
CA VAL A 133 -18.56 26.81 8.53
C VAL A 133 -19.15 28.18 8.21
N GLY A 134 -18.55 29.26 8.73
CA GLY A 134 -18.96 30.61 8.44
C GLY A 134 -20.33 31.01 9.03
N SER A 135 -20.96 32.06 8.45
CA SER A 135 -22.26 32.59 8.87
C SER A 135 -23.43 32.22 7.97
N GLY A 136 -23.18 31.54 6.86
CA GLY A 136 -24.16 31.06 5.88
C GLY A 136 -24.05 29.59 5.62
N VAL A 137 -24.99 29.02 4.85
CA VAL A 137 -24.92 27.63 4.42
C VAL A 137 -23.70 27.40 3.52
N SER A 138 -22.93 26.37 3.83
CA SER A 138 -21.69 25.98 3.13
C SER A 138 -21.81 24.59 2.53
N SER A 139 -20.80 24.17 1.75
CA SER A 139 -20.73 22.79 1.29
C SER A 139 -20.68 21.79 2.44
N ALA A 140 -20.06 22.17 3.56
CA ALA A 140 -20.02 21.38 4.78
C ALA A 140 -21.42 21.06 5.32
N ASP A 141 -22.30 22.05 5.38
CA ASP A 141 -23.66 21.87 5.85
C ASP A 141 -24.46 20.98 4.92
N ILE A 142 -24.38 21.19 3.60
CA ILE A 142 -25.10 20.42 2.59
C ILE A 142 -24.62 18.95 2.60
N ILE A 143 -23.31 18.72 2.67
CA ILE A 143 -22.71 17.38 2.64
C ILE A 143 -23.08 16.59 3.90
N VAL A 144 -22.89 17.18 5.08
CA VAL A 144 -23.18 16.50 6.36
C VAL A 144 -24.68 16.30 6.54
N PHE A 145 -25.50 17.31 6.20
CA PHE A 145 -26.95 17.17 6.25
C PHE A 145 -27.47 16.13 5.26
N GLY A 146 -26.97 16.11 4.02
CA GLY A 146 -27.35 15.11 3.00
C GLY A 146 -27.11 13.67 3.42
N THR A 147 -26.19 13.44 4.36
CA THR A 147 -25.96 12.12 4.96
C THR A 147 -26.82 11.88 6.19
N LEU A 148 -27.06 12.90 7.03
CA LEU A 148 -27.77 12.75 8.30
C LEU A 148 -29.30 12.92 8.20
N PHE A 149 -29.85 13.57 7.16
CA PHE A 149 -31.28 13.85 7.12
C PHE A 149 -32.19 12.61 7.26
N PRO A 150 -31.81 11.40 6.70
CA PRO A 150 -32.65 10.24 6.90
C PRO A 150 -32.70 9.77 8.37
N VAL A 151 -31.63 10.03 9.13
CA VAL A 151 -31.57 9.73 10.58
C VAL A 151 -32.40 10.74 11.36
N LEU A 152 -32.28 12.03 11.04
CA LEU A 152 -32.96 13.12 11.75
C LEU A 152 -34.47 13.15 11.46
N LEU A 153 -34.83 13.10 10.17
CA LEU A 153 -36.24 13.18 9.75
C LEU A 153 -36.97 11.82 9.85
N GLY A 154 -36.22 10.73 9.69
CA GLY A 154 -36.75 9.36 9.86
C GLY A 154 -36.92 8.91 11.30
N ASN A 155 -36.55 9.75 12.25
CA ASN A 155 -36.63 9.44 13.69
C ASN A 155 -35.81 8.17 14.04
N LEU A 156 -34.70 7.95 13.35
CA LEU A 156 -33.77 6.86 13.66
C LEU A 156 -32.82 7.30 14.77
N ALA A 157 -32.37 6.34 15.59
CA ALA A 157 -31.48 6.62 16.74
C ALA A 157 -32.03 7.72 17.68
N LYS A 158 -33.35 7.73 17.91
CA LYS A 158 -34.10 8.77 18.65
C LYS A 158 -33.45 9.16 19.96
N ASP A 159 -33.03 8.17 20.76
CA ASP A 159 -32.52 8.41 22.10
C ASP A 159 -31.21 9.22 22.04
N ILE A 160 -30.35 8.93 21.06
CA ILE A 160 -29.05 9.61 20.88
C ILE A 160 -29.26 11.01 20.30
N VAL A 161 -30.13 11.14 19.28
CA VAL A 161 -30.44 12.45 18.65
C VAL A 161 -31.06 13.41 19.66
N LYS A 162 -31.84 12.90 20.61
CA LYS A 162 -32.46 13.70 21.68
C LYS A 162 -31.43 14.36 22.60
N GLU A 163 -30.26 13.75 22.75
CA GLU A 163 -29.13 14.29 23.53
C GLU A 163 -28.31 15.36 22.76
N CYS A 164 -28.66 15.65 21.51
CA CYS A 164 -27.91 16.52 20.62
C CYS A 164 -28.75 17.73 20.15
N PRO A 165 -29.05 18.70 21.04
CA PRO A 165 -29.95 19.83 20.73
C PRO A 165 -29.37 20.78 19.64
N SER A 166 -28.05 20.95 19.56
CA SER A 166 -27.43 21.79 18.52
C SER A 166 -27.55 21.15 17.13
N ILE A 167 -27.43 19.85 17.04
CA ILE A 167 -27.66 19.10 15.79
C ILE A 167 -29.13 19.22 15.36
N GLN A 168 -30.06 19.10 16.27
CA GLN A 168 -31.48 19.25 15.95
C GLN A 168 -31.78 20.64 15.43
N ALA A 169 -31.33 21.70 16.10
CA ALA A 169 -31.50 23.09 15.71
C ALA A 169 -30.85 23.39 14.34
N TRP A 170 -29.61 22.91 14.16
CA TRP A 170 -28.90 22.98 12.87
C TRP A 170 -29.62 22.22 11.77
N GLY A 171 -30.00 20.97 12.03
CA GLY A 171 -30.73 20.14 11.08
C GLY A 171 -32.04 20.76 10.62
N GLN A 172 -32.84 21.35 11.55
CA GLN A 172 -34.08 22.11 11.23
C GLN A 172 -33.76 23.36 10.40
N THR A 173 -32.66 24.07 10.76
CA THR A 173 -32.26 25.29 10.02
C THR A 173 -31.87 24.93 8.59
N VAL A 174 -31.05 23.90 8.39
CA VAL A 174 -30.61 23.48 7.04
C VAL A 174 -31.77 22.88 6.24
N ALA A 175 -32.59 22.05 6.85
CA ALA A 175 -33.80 21.46 6.22
C ALA A 175 -34.81 22.52 5.75
N GLY A 176 -34.95 23.62 6.50
CA GLY A 176 -35.85 24.71 6.18
C GLY A 176 -35.35 25.68 5.10
N LEU A 177 -34.12 25.51 4.59
CA LEU A 177 -33.65 26.29 3.44
C LEU A 177 -34.35 25.79 2.17
N THR A 178 -34.96 26.72 1.41
CA THR A 178 -35.76 26.40 0.21
C THR A 178 -35.04 25.47 -0.76
N GLN A 179 -33.72 25.71 -0.95
CA GLN A 179 -32.87 24.91 -1.84
C GLN A 179 -32.67 23.46 -1.34
N VAL A 180 -32.57 23.27 -0.04
CA VAL A 180 -32.38 21.96 0.59
C VAL A 180 -33.73 21.24 0.70
N GLU A 181 -34.77 21.96 1.08
CA GLU A 181 -36.13 21.42 1.20
C GLU A 181 -36.64 20.89 -0.14
N GLY A 182 -36.43 21.61 -1.25
CA GLY A 182 -36.75 21.16 -2.58
C GLY A 182 -36.00 19.87 -2.96
N ALA A 183 -34.71 19.81 -2.65
CA ALA A 183 -33.88 18.66 -2.95
C ALA A 183 -34.32 17.39 -2.18
N PHE A 184 -34.52 17.47 -0.87
CA PHE A 184 -34.89 16.28 -0.11
C PHE A 184 -36.33 15.83 -0.37
N LYS A 185 -37.29 16.75 -0.62
CA LYS A 185 -38.66 16.41 -1.03
C LYS A 185 -38.66 15.69 -2.38
N HIS A 186 -37.82 16.11 -3.31
CA HIS A 186 -37.66 15.43 -4.60
C HIS A 186 -37.15 13.99 -4.44
N VAL A 187 -36.10 13.79 -3.63
CA VAL A 187 -35.47 12.48 -3.42
C VAL A 187 -36.34 11.55 -2.56
N THR A 188 -37.16 12.09 -1.64
CA THR A 188 -37.97 11.35 -0.68
C THR A 188 -39.45 11.29 -1.04
N GLU A 189 -39.83 11.59 -2.28
CA GLU A 189 -41.21 11.59 -2.71
C GLU A 189 -42.12 12.36 -1.74
N GLY A 190 -41.84 13.63 -1.55
CA GLY A 190 -42.61 14.52 -0.68
C GLY A 190 -42.26 14.47 0.82
N GLY A 191 -41.10 13.91 1.17
CA GLY A 191 -40.59 13.86 2.55
C GLY A 191 -40.70 12.48 3.22
N ASN A 192 -41.15 11.46 2.50
CA ASN A 192 -41.28 10.10 3.02
C ASN A 192 -39.92 9.37 2.97
N VAL A 193 -39.28 9.22 4.12
CA VAL A 193 -37.94 8.55 4.22
C VAL A 193 -38.01 7.07 3.85
N GLN A 194 -39.16 6.43 3.86
CA GLN A 194 -39.34 5.03 3.45
C GLN A 194 -39.12 4.82 1.94
N SER A 195 -39.27 5.87 1.13
CA SER A 195 -39.00 5.82 -0.30
C SER A 195 -37.53 5.56 -0.63
N LEU A 196 -36.61 5.79 0.33
CA LEU A 196 -35.17 5.51 0.18
C LEU A 196 -34.81 4.00 0.17
N LYS A 197 -35.78 3.14 0.58
CA LYS A 197 -35.54 1.71 0.78
C LYS A 197 -34.97 1.01 -0.46
N ALA A 198 -35.51 1.29 -1.62
CA ALA A 198 -35.13 0.62 -2.86
C ALA A 198 -33.67 0.93 -3.22
N SER A 199 -33.29 2.20 -3.16
CA SER A 199 -31.92 2.64 -3.44
C SER A 199 -30.94 2.12 -2.40
N LEU A 200 -31.27 2.15 -1.11
CA LEU A 200 -30.40 1.63 -0.05
C LEU A 200 -30.09 0.13 -0.20
N LEU A 201 -31.03 -0.65 -0.73
CA LEU A 201 -30.82 -2.08 -0.98
C LEU A 201 -30.07 -2.36 -2.29
N ALA A 202 -30.10 -1.43 -3.25
CA ALA A 202 -29.42 -1.54 -4.53
C ALA A 202 -27.96 -1.05 -4.51
N GLN A 203 -27.61 -0.17 -3.56
CA GLN A 203 -26.25 0.39 -3.49
C GLN A 203 -25.29 -0.53 -2.71
N PRO A 204 -24.01 -0.60 -3.10
CA PRO A 204 -23.01 -1.34 -2.33
C PRO A 204 -22.81 -0.68 -0.96
N VAL A 205 -23.00 -1.47 0.09
CA VAL A 205 -22.75 -1.02 1.47
C VAL A 205 -21.25 -0.87 1.67
N PRO A 206 -20.73 0.28 2.11
CA PRO A 206 -19.32 0.41 2.46
C PRO A 206 -18.99 -0.61 3.55
N PRO A 207 -17.81 -1.28 3.50
CA PRO A 207 -17.39 -2.13 4.60
C PRO A 207 -17.33 -1.29 5.88
N ALA A 208 -17.97 -1.76 6.95
CA ALA A 208 -17.88 -1.13 8.26
C ALA A 208 -16.40 -1.11 8.67
N THR A 209 -15.79 0.05 8.66
CA THR A 209 -14.44 0.22 9.20
C THR A 209 -14.55 0.11 10.71
N ASN A 210 -13.99 -0.96 11.31
CA ASN A 210 -13.82 -1.11 12.74
C ASN A 210 -12.75 -0.13 13.23
N ILE A 211 -13.01 1.17 13.12
CA ILE A 211 -12.21 2.18 13.77
C ILE A 211 -12.73 2.30 15.18
N ASN A 212 -11.91 1.89 16.14
CA ASN A 212 -12.20 2.02 17.57
C ASN A 212 -12.05 3.48 17.98
N THR A 213 -13.02 4.32 17.63
CA THR A 213 -13.05 5.76 17.94
C THR A 213 -13.12 6.06 19.44
N ALA A 214 -13.35 5.06 20.28
CA ALA A 214 -13.35 5.22 21.73
C ALA A 214 -11.97 5.64 22.32
N LYS A 215 -10.88 5.46 21.59
CA LYS A 215 -9.53 5.89 22.01
C LYS A 215 -9.17 7.33 21.67
N LEU A 216 -9.90 7.99 20.78
CA LEU A 216 -9.59 9.34 20.30
C LEU A 216 -10.32 10.47 21.05
N TYR A 217 -11.32 10.16 21.87
CA TYR A 217 -12.10 11.15 22.57
C TYR A 217 -12.11 10.90 24.09
N LYS A 218 -11.18 11.55 24.81
CA LYS A 218 -11.32 11.82 26.23
C LYS A 218 -12.02 13.17 26.39
N GLY A 219 -13.35 13.14 26.52
CA GLY A 219 -14.11 14.28 27.04
C GLY A 219 -13.83 14.46 28.54
N PRO A 220 -14.20 15.60 29.14
CA PRO A 220 -13.92 15.87 30.55
C PRO A 220 -14.54 14.80 31.45
N GLN A 221 -13.71 14.23 32.31
CA GLN A 221 -14.09 13.18 33.26
C GLN A 221 -15.07 13.74 34.31
N GLY A 222 -16.25 13.15 34.38
CA GLY A 222 -17.16 13.23 35.51
C GLY A 222 -17.53 11.82 35.95
N GLN A 223 -17.03 11.47 37.11
CA GLN A 223 -17.47 10.45 38.06
C GLN A 223 -17.45 8.96 37.64
N SER A 224 -16.78 8.22 38.47
CA SER A 224 -16.58 6.79 38.58
C SER A 224 -17.85 5.96 38.44
N ALA A 225 -17.84 4.98 37.52
CA ALA A 225 -18.66 3.78 37.63
C ALA A 225 -17.76 2.54 37.77
N GLU A 226 -18.13 1.71 38.68
CA GLU A 226 -17.42 0.52 39.15
C GLU A 226 -17.03 -0.43 38.02
N LYS A 227 -15.86 -1.05 38.23
CA LYS A 227 -15.35 -2.15 37.43
C LYS A 227 -16.25 -3.36 37.55
N THR A 228 -17.12 -3.57 36.58
CA THR A 228 -17.66 -4.91 36.30
C THR A 228 -16.80 -5.53 35.20
N GLN A 229 -16.19 -6.67 35.52
CA GLN A 229 -15.47 -7.51 34.57
C GLN A 229 -16.37 -7.83 33.37
N PRO A 230 -15.86 -7.77 32.10
CA PRO A 230 -16.65 -8.22 30.97
C PRO A 230 -16.84 -9.73 31.09
N GLN A 231 -18.03 -10.16 31.47
CA GLN A 231 -18.46 -11.52 31.22
C GLN A 231 -18.41 -11.74 29.72
N ILE A 232 -17.61 -12.72 29.30
CA ILE A 232 -17.60 -13.26 27.96
C ILE A 232 -19.03 -13.68 27.65
N ALA A 233 -19.71 -12.91 26.80
CA ALA A 233 -21.01 -13.29 26.30
C ALA A 233 -20.87 -14.68 25.65
N LYS A 234 -21.64 -15.65 26.13
CA LYS A 234 -21.83 -16.93 25.42
C LYS A 234 -22.13 -16.59 23.95
N PRO A 235 -21.53 -17.33 22.99
CA PRO A 235 -21.86 -17.13 21.59
C PRO A 235 -23.38 -17.16 21.44
N ALA A 236 -23.95 -16.11 20.87
CA ALA A 236 -25.33 -16.13 20.46
C ALA A 236 -25.55 -17.39 19.63
N ALA A 237 -26.67 -18.05 19.86
CA ALA A 237 -27.09 -19.20 19.05
C ALA A 237 -26.92 -18.86 17.58
N PRO A 238 -26.40 -19.76 16.74
CA PRO A 238 -26.14 -19.47 15.34
C PRO A 238 -27.43 -19.00 14.70
N VAL A 239 -27.47 -17.73 14.32
CA VAL A 239 -28.42 -17.26 13.33
C VAL A 239 -28.28 -18.18 12.13
N ASP A 240 -29.36 -18.54 11.50
CA ASP A 240 -29.43 -19.42 10.33
C ASP A 240 -28.66 -18.77 9.15
N GLU A 241 -27.32 -18.78 9.22
CA GLU A 241 -26.38 -18.20 8.25
C GLU A 241 -26.24 -19.08 7.00
N PHE A 242 -27.05 -20.14 6.88
CA PHE A 242 -26.89 -21.17 5.88
C PHE A 242 -28.05 -21.22 4.88
N GLN A 243 -28.62 -20.09 4.56
CA GLN A 243 -29.28 -20.02 3.24
C GLN A 243 -28.13 -20.10 2.20
N PHE A 244 -28.23 -21.08 1.28
CA PHE A 244 -27.42 -21.14 0.07
C PHE A 244 -27.28 -19.73 -0.47
N LEU A 245 -26.04 -19.21 -0.58
CA LEU A 245 -25.80 -17.90 -1.19
C LEU A 245 -26.50 -17.91 -2.54
N GLN A 246 -27.53 -17.11 -2.67
CA GLN A 246 -28.14 -16.89 -3.97
C GLN A 246 -27.07 -16.20 -4.80
N PRO A 247 -26.58 -16.80 -5.90
CA PRO A 247 -25.56 -16.19 -6.71
C PRO A 247 -26.08 -14.86 -7.24
N GLU A 248 -25.26 -13.82 -7.22
CA GLU A 248 -25.58 -12.50 -7.79
C GLU A 248 -26.06 -12.59 -9.25
N LYS A 249 -25.58 -13.61 -9.98
CA LYS A 249 -26.06 -14.04 -11.30
C LYS A 249 -26.66 -15.42 -11.21
N ALA A 250 -27.88 -15.58 -11.71
CA ALA A 250 -28.50 -16.90 -11.87
C ALA A 250 -27.57 -17.87 -12.62
N ILE A 251 -27.57 -19.14 -12.19
CA ILE A 251 -26.78 -20.17 -12.86
C ILE A 251 -27.57 -20.59 -14.11
N THR A 252 -26.92 -20.59 -15.27
CA THR A 252 -27.57 -20.97 -16.52
C THR A 252 -27.63 -22.49 -16.70
N ALA A 253 -28.53 -22.96 -17.56
CA ALA A 253 -28.65 -24.37 -17.87
C ALA A 253 -27.37 -24.92 -18.52
N GLU A 254 -26.69 -24.11 -19.32
CA GLU A 254 -25.39 -24.46 -19.94
C GLU A 254 -24.31 -24.66 -18.89
N GLU A 255 -24.23 -23.76 -17.88
CA GLU A 255 -23.26 -23.88 -16.78
C GLU A 255 -23.47 -25.16 -15.96
N LEU A 256 -24.73 -25.52 -15.70
CA LEU A 256 -25.09 -26.76 -15.00
C LEU A 256 -24.64 -28.00 -15.81
N ALA A 257 -25.01 -28.05 -17.09
CA ALA A 257 -24.68 -29.18 -17.97
C ALA A 257 -23.17 -29.31 -18.22
N ALA A 258 -22.49 -28.17 -18.46
CA ALA A 258 -21.04 -28.14 -18.64
C ALA A 258 -20.33 -28.55 -17.36
N GLY A 259 -20.75 -28.04 -16.20
CA GLY A 259 -20.19 -28.36 -14.90
C GLY A 259 -20.29 -29.86 -14.59
N GLU A 260 -21.47 -30.48 -14.77
CA GLU A 260 -21.67 -31.89 -14.58
C GLU A 260 -20.76 -32.72 -15.51
N LYS A 261 -20.74 -32.40 -16.81
CA LYS A 261 -19.94 -33.09 -17.81
C LYS A 261 -18.45 -33.05 -17.45
N PHE A 262 -17.91 -31.85 -17.19
CA PHE A 262 -16.49 -31.72 -16.85
C PHE A 262 -16.15 -32.38 -15.52
N PHE A 263 -17.02 -32.29 -14.52
CA PHE A 263 -16.79 -32.94 -13.24
C PHE A 263 -16.64 -34.47 -13.43
N LEU A 264 -17.53 -35.11 -14.16
CA LEU A 264 -17.53 -36.56 -14.34
C LEU A 264 -16.43 -37.08 -15.29
N THR A 265 -16.11 -36.34 -16.34
CA THR A 265 -15.20 -36.81 -17.40
C THR A 265 -13.85 -36.12 -17.46
N GLY A 266 -13.71 -34.96 -16.86
CA GLY A 266 -12.54 -34.10 -17.02
C GLY A 266 -11.22 -34.68 -16.50
N ALA A 267 -11.27 -35.49 -15.44
CA ALA A 267 -10.05 -36.10 -14.89
C ALA A 267 -9.35 -37.05 -15.88
N SER A 268 -10.12 -37.74 -16.74
CA SER A 268 -9.56 -38.64 -17.74
C SER A 268 -8.93 -37.93 -18.95
N THR A 269 -9.30 -36.66 -19.17
CA THR A 269 -8.81 -35.84 -20.28
C THR A 269 -7.80 -34.78 -19.83
N SER A 270 -7.57 -34.64 -18.54
CA SER A 270 -6.58 -33.70 -17.98
C SER A 270 -5.16 -34.15 -18.36
N PRO A 271 -4.28 -33.20 -18.72
CA PRO A 271 -2.86 -33.51 -18.94
C PRO A 271 -2.23 -34.02 -17.63
N LYS A 272 -1.20 -34.86 -17.75
CA LYS A 272 -0.43 -35.25 -16.57
C LYS A 272 0.49 -34.12 -16.09
N PRO A 273 0.74 -34.00 -14.78
CA PRO A 273 1.70 -33.05 -14.24
C PRO A 273 3.09 -33.23 -14.87
N ARG A 274 3.68 -32.10 -15.26
CA ARG A 274 5.05 -32.10 -15.82
C ARG A 274 6.05 -32.47 -14.74
N LEU A 275 6.93 -33.42 -15.04
CA LEU A 275 8.07 -33.74 -14.18
C LEU A 275 9.15 -32.66 -14.35
N ARG A 276 9.56 -32.05 -13.23
CA ARG A 276 10.66 -31.08 -13.21
C ARG A 276 12.00 -31.78 -13.34
N LYS A 277 12.75 -31.48 -14.41
CA LYS A 277 14.09 -32.04 -14.67
C LYS A 277 15.12 -30.93 -14.76
N HIS A 278 16.12 -30.97 -13.90
CA HIS A 278 17.20 -29.99 -13.91
C HIS A 278 18.37 -30.43 -14.83
N PRO A 279 19.04 -29.49 -15.54
CA PRO A 279 18.66 -28.07 -15.62
C PRO A 279 17.39 -27.88 -16.46
N ILE A 280 16.52 -26.96 -16.01
CA ILE A 280 15.34 -26.57 -16.76
C ILE A 280 15.77 -25.67 -17.92
N LEU A 281 15.42 -26.09 -19.13
CA LEU A 281 15.72 -25.37 -20.38
C LEU A 281 14.42 -25.01 -21.10
N PRO A 282 14.39 -23.93 -21.90
CA PRO A 282 13.25 -23.59 -22.71
C PRO A 282 12.91 -24.71 -23.68
N CYS A 283 11.60 -24.98 -23.81
CA CYS A 283 11.05 -25.99 -24.72
C CYS A 283 10.38 -25.32 -25.91
N GLU A 284 10.55 -25.91 -27.08
CA GLU A 284 9.92 -25.44 -28.31
C GLU A 284 8.40 -25.72 -28.26
N GLY A 285 7.60 -24.74 -28.71
CA GLY A 285 6.14 -24.86 -28.74
C GLY A 285 5.45 -24.76 -27.37
N GLU A 286 6.19 -24.53 -26.30
CA GLU A 286 5.65 -24.35 -24.95
C GLU A 286 5.76 -22.90 -24.45
N LYS A 287 4.90 -22.55 -23.47
CA LYS A 287 5.02 -21.28 -22.78
C LYS A 287 6.17 -21.39 -21.75
N ASN A 288 7.30 -20.75 -22.07
CA ASN A 288 8.47 -20.70 -21.22
C ASN A 288 8.42 -19.46 -20.34
N ILE A 289 8.33 -19.64 -19.04
CA ILE A 289 8.23 -18.57 -18.04
C ILE A 289 9.54 -18.47 -17.27
N PHE A 290 10.16 -17.28 -17.32
CA PHE A 290 11.35 -16.97 -16.56
C PHE A 290 11.00 -16.00 -15.44
N ILE A 291 11.18 -16.41 -14.19
CA ILE A 291 10.80 -15.62 -13.01
C ILE A 291 12.05 -15.22 -12.26
N THR A 292 12.15 -13.96 -11.91
CA THR A 292 13.16 -13.44 -11.00
C THR A 292 12.51 -12.68 -9.85
N SER A 293 13.15 -12.68 -8.70
CA SER A 293 12.82 -11.81 -7.56
C SER A 293 13.99 -10.88 -7.28
N ALA A 294 13.71 -9.64 -6.88
CA ALA A 294 14.75 -8.67 -6.55
C ALA A 294 15.76 -9.26 -5.56
N LEU A 295 17.05 -9.12 -5.88
CA LEU A 295 18.13 -9.68 -5.09
C LEU A 295 18.27 -8.91 -3.77
N PRO A 296 18.16 -9.58 -2.60
CA PRO A 296 18.39 -8.92 -1.32
C PRO A 296 19.86 -8.59 -1.09
N TYR A 297 20.12 -7.44 -0.46
CA TYR A 297 21.47 -7.09 0.02
C TYR A 297 21.90 -7.96 1.20
N VAL A 298 23.19 -8.27 1.26
CA VAL A 298 23.81 -9.08 2.33
C VAL A 298 24.23 -8.24 3.55
N ASN A 299 23.53 -7.20 3.86
CA ASN A 299 23.83 -6.31 4.99
C ASN A 299 22.86 -6.46 6.16
N ASN A 300 21.80 -7.24 6.01
CA ASN A 300 20.75 -7.39 7.01
C ASN A 300 19.94 -8.68 6.85
N VAL A 301 19.24 -9.08 7.93
CA VAL A 301 18.19 -10.11 7.90
C VAL A 301 16.97 -9.55 7.17
N PRO A 302 16.34 -10.30 6.26
CA PRO A 302 15.13 -9.82 5.60
C PRO A 302 13.96 -9.71 6.58
N HIS A 303 13.25 -8.60 6.58
CA HIS A 303 11.97 -8.48 7.30
C HIS A 303 10.82 -8.99 6.43
N LEU A 304 9.65 -9.19 7.03
CA LEU A 304 8.47 -9.75 6.35
C LEU A 304 8.07 -8.96 5.10
N GLY A 305 8.27 -7.63 5.09
CA GLY A 305 8.02 -6.79 3.92
C GLY A 305 8.92 -7.08 2.73
N ASN A 306 10.22 -7.36 2.97
CA ASN A 306 11.13 -7.78 1.89
C ASN A 306 10.71 -9.14 1.32
N ILE A 307 10.29 -10.06 2.20
CA ILE A 307 9.90 -11.42 1.84
C ILE A 307 8.65 -11.41 0.94
N ILE A 308 7.57 -10.73 1.38
CA ILE A 308 6.33 -10.67 0.59
C ILE A 308 6.50 -9.87 -0.70
N GLY A 309 7.28 -8.80 -0.66
CA GLY A 309 7.49 -7.95 -1.82
C GLY A 309 8.17 -8.65 -3.00
N CYS A 310 9.03 -9.62 -2.73
CA CYS A 310 9.89 -10.24 -3.73
C CYS A 310 9.73 -11.76 -3.79
N VAL A 311 10.41 -12.47 -2.90
CA VAL A 311 10.61 -13.93 -3.02
C VAL A 311 9.34 -14.75 -2.80
N LEU A 312 8.49 -14.37 -1.84
CA LEU A 312 7.24 -15.09 -1.58
C LEU A 312 6.24 -14.88 -2.72
N SER A 313 6.13 -13.68 -3.25
CA SER A 313 5.26 -13.41 -4.41
C SER A 313 5.73 -14.16 -5.66
N GLY A 314 7.04 -14.19 -5.94
CA GLY A 314 7.63 -14.97 -7.04
C GLY A 314 7.41 -16.47 -6.88
N ASP A 315 7.55 -17.00 -5.65
CA ASP A 315 7.30 -18.42 -5.36
C ASP A 315 5.84 -18.82 -5.62
N VAL A 316 4.88 -18.03 -5.11
CA VAL A 316 3.46 -18.32 -5.33
C VAL A 316 3.12 -18.34 -6.83
N PHE A 317 3.61 -17.38 -7.58
CA PHE A 317 3.38 -17.31 -9.02
C PHE A 317 4.09 -18.45 -9.76
N SER A 318 5.31 -18.82 -9.37
CA SER A 318 6.05 -19.92 -9.99
C SER A 318 5.35 -21.27 -9.78
N ARG A 319 4.88 -21.54 -8.55
CA ARG A 319 4.10 -22.74 -8.22
C ARG A 319 2.80 -22.80 -9.02
N PHE A 320 2.06 -21.68 -9.11
CA PHE A 320 0.87 -21.61 -9.95
C PHE A 320 1.19 -21.94 -11.42
N CYS A 321 2.22 -21.33 -12.00
CA CYS A 321 2.61 -21.61 -13.37
C CYS A 321 2.98 -23.08 -13.59
N ARG A 322 3.66 -23.72 -12.64
CA ARG A 322 3.97 -25.16 -12.67
C ARG A 322 2.71 -26.03 -12.60
N LEU A 323 1.75 -25.66 -11.73
CA LEU A 323 0.44 -26.33 -11.65
C LEU A 323 -0.43 -26.12 -12.91
N ARG A 324 -0.16 -25.05 -13.68
CA ARG A 324 -0.69 -24.85 -15.03
C ARG A 324 0.12 -25.59 -16.11
N ASN A 325 0.99 -26.48 -15.71
CA ASN A 325 1.84 -27.33 -16.57
C ASN A 325 2.80 -26.55 -17.49
N ARG A 326 3.17 -25.31 -17.09
CA ARG A 326 4.10 -24.46 -17.85
C ARG A 326 5.54 -24.83 -17.57
N ASN A 327 6.41 -24.54 -18.53
CA ASN A 327 7.85 -24.65 -18.35
C ASN A 327 8.37 -23.41 -17.60
N VAL A 328 8.80 -23.56 -16.36
CA VAL A 328 9.14 -22.47 -15.45
C VAL A 328 10.55 -22.59 -14.94
N LEU A 329 11.34 -21.52 -15.06
CA LEU A 329 12.60 -21.34 -14.35
C LEU A 329 12.46 -20.17 -13.37
N TYR A 330 12.66 -20.42 -12.07
CA TYR A 330 12.64 -19.42 -11.03
C TYR A 330 14.01 -19.30 -10.37
N VAL A 331 14.67 -18.13 -10.54
CA VAL A 331 15.97 -17.84 -9.97
C VAL A 331 15.93 -16.60 -9.09
N CYS A 332 16.75 -16.63 -8.04
CA CYS A 332 17.06 -15.49 -7.19
C CYS A 332 18.48 -15.68 -6.62
N GLY A 333 18.92 -14.77 -5.80
CA GLY A 333 20.21 -14.85 -5.13
C GLY A 333 20.43 -13.63 -4.25
N THR A 334 21.67 -13.41 -3.82
CA THR A 334 22.05 -12.25 -3.02
C THR A 334 22.86 -11.25 -3.84
N ASP A 335 22.53 -9.95 -3.64
CA ASP A 335 23.32 -8.81 -4.10
C ASP A 335 24.43 -8.53 -3.08
N GLU A 336 25.67 -8.78 -3.48
CA GLU A 336 26.81 -8.87 -2.55
C GLU A 336 27.82 -7.74 -2.69
N TYR A 337 27.77 -6.96 -3.77
CA TYR A 337 28.69 -5.86 -4.01
C TYR A 337 28.19 -4.52 -3.44
N GLY A 338 29.09 -3.53 -3.42
CA GLY A 338 28.77 -2.14 -3.05
C GLY A 338 29.01 -1.79 -1.59
N THR A 339 28.78 -0.51 -1.28
CA THR A 339 29.10 0.12 0.01
C THR A 339 28.31 -0.45 1.19
N ALA A 340 27.12 -1.00 0.95
CA ALA A 340 26.31 -1.62 2.01
C ALA A 340 27.01 -2.81 2.66
N THR A 341 27.63 -3.67 1.85
CA THR A 341 28.40 -4.84 2.29
C THR A 341 29.71 -4.43 2.96
N GLU A 342 30.47 -3.50 2.36
CA GLU A 342 31.72 -3.01 2.97
C GLU A 342 31.46 -2.35 4.33
N THR A 343 30.45 -1.49 4.43
CA THR A 343 30.09 -0.84 5.70
C THR A 343 29.74 -1.89 6.76
N LYS A 344 28.94 -2.89 6.38
CA LYS A 344 28.54 -3.96 7.28
C LYS A 344 29.74 -4.83 7.73
N ALA A 345 30.66 -5.10 6.82
CA ALA A 345 31.89 -5.82 7.12
C ALA A 345 32.74 -5.07 8.16
N MET A 346 32.88 -3.75 8.01
CA MET A 346 33.58 -2.91 8.98
C MET A 346 32.87 -2.86 10.35
N GLU A 347 31.53 -2.75 10.38
CA GLU A 347 30.73 -2.76 11.60
C GLU A 347 30.92 -4.08 12.40
N GLU A 348 31.04 -5.20 11.72
CA GLU A 348 31.17 -6.52 12.33
C GLU A 348 32.65 -7.01 12.48
N GLY A 349 33.62 -6.23 12.00
CA GLY A 349 35.03 -6.62 12.04
C GLY A 349 35.38 -7.81 11.14
N LEU A 350 34.62 -8.00 10.05
CA LEU A 350 34.76 -9.09 9.10
C LEU A 350 35.23 -8.57 7.72
N THR A 351 35.68 -9.46 6.86
CA THR A 351 35.91 -9.12 5.45
C THR A 351 34.56 -9.05 4.70
N PRO A 352 34.46 -8.28 3.58
CA PRO A 352 33.26 -8.27 2.75
C PRO A 352 32.80 -9.67 2.32
N GLN A 353 33.76 -10.56 1.94
CA GLN A 353 33.42 -11.94 1.56
C GLN A 353 32.80 -12.73 2.72
N GLN A 354 33.32 -12.60 3.94
CA GLN A 354 32.74 -13.26 5.12
C GLN A 354 31.33 -12.75 5.45
N ILE A 355 31.08 -11.47 5.24
CA ILE A 355 29.70 -10.92 5.36
C ILE A 355 28.78 -11.52 4.31
N CYS A 356 29.22 -11.59 3.05
CA CYS A 356 28.46 -12.21 1.98
C CYS A 356 28.11 -13.66 2.30
N ASP A 357 29.08 -14.45 2.73
CA ASP A 357 28.90 -15.87 3.08
C ASP A 357 27.90 -16.04 4.25
N LYS A 358 28.06 -15.21 5.29
CA LYS A 358 27.17 -15.19 6.46
C LYS A 358 25.73 -14.89 6.09
N TYR A 359 25.48 -13.80 5.37
CA TYR A 359 24.12 -13.36 5.07
C TYR A 359 23.49 -14.14 3.92
N ASN A 360 24.25 -14.60 2.92
CA ASN A 360 23.73 -15.50 1.88
C ASN A 360 23.18 -16.79 2.52
N LYS A 361 23.93 -17.39 3.45
CA LYS A 361 23.50 -18.57 4.21
C LYS A 361 22.23 -18.27 5.00
N LEU A 362 22.18 -17.14 5.73
CA LEU A 362 21.03 -16.74 6.55
C LEU A 362 19.77 -16.52 5.69
N HIS A 363 19.89 -15.85 4.55
CA HIS A 363 18.79 -15.67 3.60
C HIS A 363 18.28 -17.01 3.08
N SER A 364 19.21 -17.91 2.69
CA SER A 364 18.85 -19.25 2.21
C SER A 364 18.08 -20.05 3.26
N GLU A 365 18.53 -20.05 4.52
CA GLU A 365 17.84 -20.74 5.63
C GLU A 365 16.45 -20.21 5.90
N ILE A 366 16.25 -18.88 5.86
CA ILE A 366 14.95 -18.25 6.04
C ILE A 366 14.01 -18.61 4.89
N TYR A 367 14.50 -18.59 3.66
CA TYR A 367 13.68 -18.92 2.49
C TYR A 367 13.32 -20.40 2.45
N GLN A 368 14.23 -21.30 2.85
CA GLN A 368 13.94 -22.72 3.02
C GLN A 368 12.87 -22.94 4.10
N TRP A 369 12.97 -22.26 5.25
CA TRP A 369 11.94 -22.33 6.29
C TRP A 369 10.57 -21.90 5.77
N LEU A 370 10.52 -20.84 4.94
CA LEU A 370 9.29 -20.38 4.29
C LEU A 370 8.88 -21.24 3.09
N SER A 371 9.56 -22.35 2.81
CA SER A 371 9.29 -23.24 1.66
C SER A 371 9.33 -22.50 0.31
N ILE A 372 10.19 -21.48 0.15
CA ILE A 372 10.41 -20.84 -1.15
C ILE A 372 11.16 -21.81 -2.06
N ASP A 373 10.57 -22.16 -3.22
CA ASP A 373 11.03 -23.21 -4.11
C ASP A 373 11.72 -22.62 -5.37
N PHE A 374 12.91 -22.03 -5.18
CA PHE A 374 13.77 -21.63 -6.30
C PHE A 374 14.29 -22.86 -7.07
N ASP A 375 14.44 -22.74 -8.38
CA ASP A 375 15.23 -23.68 -9.16
C ASP A 375 16.72 -23.47 -8.90
N TYR A 376 17.11 -22.23 -8.62
CA TYR A 376 18.46 -21.90 -8.18
C TYR A 376 18.47 -20.59 -7.34
N PHE A 377 19.12 -20.66 -6.19
CA PHE A 377 19.42 -19.50 -5.35
C PHE A 377 20.93 -19.28 -5.35
N GLY A 378 21.37 -18.22 -6.04
CA GLY A 378 22.77 -17.91 -6.28
C GLY A 378 23.29 -16.68 -5.52
N ARG A 379 24.30 -16.06 -6.10
CA ARG A 379 24.96 -14.85 -5.57
C ARG A 379 25.69 -14.09 -6.67
N THR A 380 25.99 -12.81 -6.45
CA THR A 380 26.68 -11.99 -7.45
C THR A 380 28.22 -12.04 -7.37
N THR A 381 28.82 -12.46 -6.25
CA THR A 381 30.28 -12.58 -6.11
C THR A 381 30.82 -13.84 -6.77
N THR A 382 30.71 -13.94 -8.10
CA THR A 382 31.09 -15.09 -8.88
C THR A 382 31.92 -14.69 -10.11
N LYS A 383 32.68 -15.64 -10.67
CA LYS A 383 33.43 -15.42 -11.89
C LYS A 383 32.52 -15.09 -13.07
N GLU A 384 31.40 -15.80 -13.19
CA GLU A 384 30.37 -15.57 -14.21
C GLU A 384 29.79 -14.16 -14.15
N GLN A 385 29.66 -13.59 -12.96
CA GLN A 385 29.23 -12.18 -12.80
C GLN A 385 30.23 -11.24 -13.42
N THR A 386 31.50 -11.40 -13.08
CA THR A 386 32.58 -10.55 -13.61
C THR A 386 32.66 -10.64 -15.13
N GLU A 387 32.69 -11.87 -15.69
CA GLU A 387 32.78 -12.10 -17.13
C GLU A 387 31.59 -11.49 -17.90
N ILE A 388 30.38 -11.70 -17.42
CA ILE A 388 29.16 -11.22 -18.10
C ILE A 388 29.03 -9.69 -17.97
N ALA A 389 29.31 -9.11 -16.80
CA ALA A 389 29.24 -7.67 -16.61
C ALA A 389 30.28 -6.93 -17.49
N GLN A 390 31.50 -7.45 -17.57
CA GLN A 390 32.54 -6.91 -18.44
C GLN A 390 32.19 -7.10 -19.93
N ASP A 391 31.61 -8.23 -20.35
CA ASP A 391 31.14 -8.43 -21.73
C ASP A 391 30.06 -7.42 -22.12
N ILE A 392 29.07 -7.23 -21.27
CA ILE A 392 28.02 -6.22 -21.48
C ILE A 392 28.62 -4.82 -21.54
N PHE A 393 29.53 -4.48 -20.62
CA PHE A 393 30.23 -3.20 -20.65
C PHE A 393 30.96 -2.95 -21.98
N TRP A 394 31.73 -3.93 -22.46
CA TRP A 394 32.43 -3.79 -23.73
C TRP A 394 31.53 -3.62 -24.94
N LYS A 395 30.35 -4.27 -24.92
CA LYS A 395 29.33 -4.08 -25.96
C LYS A 395 28.79 -2.65 -25.92
N LEU A 396 28.41 -2.16 -24.74
CA LEU A 396 27.96 -0.77 -24.56
C LEU A 396 29.02 0.24 -24.99
N TYR A 397 30.29 0.00 -24.63
CA TYR A 397 31.41 0.86 -24.99
C TYR A 397 31.62 0.92 -26.49
N LYS A 398 31.63 -0.23 -27.17
CA LYS A 398 31.77 -0.34 -28.65
C LYS A 398 30.59 0.31 -29.39
N GLN A 399 29.37 0.24 -28.83
CA GLN A 399 28.18 0.87 -29.39
C GLN A 399 28.11 2.39 -29.11
N GLY A 400 29.06 2.92 -28.32
CA GLY A 400 29.12 4.34 -27.99
C GLY A 400 28.04 4.82 -27.00
N PHE A 401 27.61 3.94 -26.10
CA PHE A 401 26.66 4.27 -25.02
C PHE A 401 27.37 4.55 -23.69
N ILE A 402 28.70 4.52 -23.65
CA ILE A 402 29.49 4.88 -22.46
C ILE A 402 30.14 6.24 -22.66
N LEU A 403 29.81 7.17 -21.74
CA LEU A 403 30.42 8.49 -21.65
C LEU A 403 31.52 8.48 -20.58
N LYS A 404 32.52 9.34 -20.74
CA LYS A 404 33.57 9.63 -19.76
C LYS A 404 33.33 11.03 -19.25
N ASP A 405 33.20 11.20 -17.93
CA ASP A 405 33.00 12.49 -17.31
C ASP A 405 33.59 12.51 -15.88
N SER A 406 33.74 13.68 -15.34
CA SER A 406 34.25 13.90 -13.98
C SER A 406 33.13 14.07 -12.99
N VAL A 407 33.30 13.56 -11.80
CA VAL A 407 32.39 13.71 -10.68
C VAL A 407 33.11 14.27 -9.47
N ASP A 408 32.55 15.31 -8.89
CA ASP A 408 32.98 15.79 -7.59
C ASP A 408 32.44 14.87 -6.50
N GLN A 409 33.37 14.31 -5.71
CA GLN A 409 33.07 13.37 -4.64
C GLN A 409 33.67 13.84 -3.32
N LEU A 410 33.14 13.34 -2.22
CA LEU A 410 33.71 13.56 -0.91
C LEU A 410 34.85 12.57 -0.67
N GLN A 411 36.04 13.06 -0.33
CA GLN A 411 37.20 12.25 0.09
C GLN A 411 37.53 12.51 1.56
N CYS A 412 37.68 11.45 2.33
CA CYS A 412 38.24 11.55 3.68
C CYS A 412 39.77 11.46 3.62
N GLN A 413 40.44 12.57 3.91
CA GLN A 413 41.90 12.61 3.93
C GLN A 413 42.52 11.73 5.03
N LYS A 414 41.81 11.56 6.18
CA LYS A 414 42.27 10.73 7.29
C LYS A 414 42.22 9.24 6.97
N CYS A 415 41.18 8.81 6.22
CA CYS A 415 41.03 7.40 5.82
C CYS A 415 41.61 7.10 4.45
N ASP A 416 42.12 8.12 3.76
CA ASP A 416 42.61 8.06 2.37
C ASP A 416 41.69 7.30 1.43
N ARG A 417 40.38 7.70 1.45
CA ARG A 417 39.39 7.07 0.59
C ARG A 417 38.28 8.02 0.18
N PHE A 418 37.74 7.79 -0.99
CA PHE A 418 36.46 8.40 -1.40
C PHE A 418 35.29 7.86 -0.56
N LEU A 419 34.37 8.75 -0.21
CA LEU A 419 33.23 8.45 0.62
C LEU A 419 31.99 8.29 -0.29
N ALA A 420 31.91 7.15 -0.97
CA ALA A 420 30.76 6.84 -1.76
C ALA A 420 29.55 6.48 -0.86
N ASP A 421 28.37 6.94 -1.25
CA ASP A 421 27.04 6.53 -0.75
C ASP A 421 26.97 6.43 0.79
N ARG A 422 27.14 5.23 1.37
CA ARG A 422 26.96 4.94 2.79
C ARG A 422 28.16 5.21 3.68
N PHE A 423 29.29 5.62 3.11
CA PHE A 423 30.47 6.02 3.89
C PHE A 423 30.43 7.48 4.36
N VAL A 424 29.43 8.23 3.92
CA VAL A 424 29.19 9.61 4.35
C VAL A 424 27.80 9.77 4.93
N GLU A 425 27.70 10.58 5.96
CA GLU A 425 26.45 11.00 6.57
C GLU A 425 26.45 12.51 6.80
N GLY A 426 25.27 13.10 6.83
CA GLY A 426 25.14 14.54 7.05
C GLY A 426 23.68 14.97 7.06
N THR A 427 23.46 16.28 7.11
CA THR A 427 22.09 16.81 7.09
C THR A 427 21.56 16.88 5.66
N CYS A 428 20.39 16.27 5.40
CA CYS A 428 19.73 16.31 4.11
C CYS A 428 19.45 17.74 3.65
N PRO A 429 19.86 18.13 2.44
CA PRO A 429 19.60 19.48 1.92
C PRO A 429 18.10 19.75 1.70
N LEU A 430 17.28 18.70 1.46
CA LEU A 430 15.88 18.80 1.09
C LEU A 430 14.92 18.83 2.28
N CYS A 431 15.11 17.93 3.27
CA CYS A 431 14.19 17.81 4.41
C CYS A 431 14.81 18.18 5.77
N GLY A 432 16.14 18.36 5.87
CA GLY A 432 16.83 18.71 7.11
C GLY A 432 17.06 17.53 8.07
N PHE A 433 16.87 16.30 7.63
CA PHE A 433 17.19 15.10 8.40
C PHE A 433 18.69 14.98 8.63
N ASP A 434 19.14 14.85 9.88
CA ASP A 434 20.55 14.96 10.27
C ASP A 434 21.42 13.72 9.96
N ASP A 435 20.81 12.55 9.77
CA ASP A 435 21.52 11.29 9.49
C ASP A 435 21.32 10.83 8.03
N ALA A 436 21.19 11.78 7.10
CA ALA A 436 21.05 11.46 5.68
C ALA A 436 22.33 10.88 5.10
N ARG A 437 22.21 9.84 4.28
CA ARG A 437 23.31 9.20 3.57
C ARG A 437 23.61 9.91 2.26
N GLY A 438 24.75 9.57 1.65
CA GLY A 438 25.20 10.22 0.43
C GLY A 438 24.46 9.85 -0.84
N ASP A 439 23.68 8.77 -0.83
CA ASP A 439 22.90 8.25 -1.97
C ASP A 439 21.41 8.55 -1.85
N GLN A 440 20.83 8.35 -0.67
CA GLN A 440 19.41 8.50 -0.42
C GLN A 440 19.15 8.93 1.02
N CYS A 441 18.22 9.84 1.22
CA CYS A 441 17.81 10.27 2.55
C CYS A 441 16.83 9.29 3.18
N ASP A 442 17.17 8.69 4.31
CA ASP A 442 16.30 7.79 5.06
C ASP A 442 15.03 8.51 5.61
N GLY A 443 15.08 9.85 5.77
CA GLY A 443 13.96 10.64 6.28
C GLY A 443 12.88 10.96 5.24
N CYS A 444 13.28 11.33 4.01
CA CYS A 444 12.32 11.71 2.95
C CYS A 444 12.33 10.79 1.74
N GLY A 445 13.20 9.76 1.70
CA GLY A 445 13.29 8.80 0.61
C GLY A 445 13.83 9.33 -0.71
N LYS A 446 14.23 10.60 -0.78
CA LYS A 446 14.72 11.21 -2.02
C LYS A 446 16.21 10.91 -2.24
N LEU A 447 16.57 10.70 -3.50
CA LEU A 447 17.95 10.60 -3.92
C LEU A 447 18.66 11.95 -3.72
N ILE A 448 19.87 11.91 -3.20
CA ILE A 448 20.74 13.06 -2.97
C ILE A 448 22.15 12.77 -3.49
N ASN A 449 22.86 13.82 -3.86
CA ASN A 449 24.28 13.70 -4.13
C ASN A 449 25.05 13.95 -2.83
N ALA A 450 26.06 13.12 -2.54
CA ALA A 450 26.84 13.20 -1.32
C ALA A 450 27.46 14.61 -1.07
N VAL A 451 27.87 15.29 -2.13
CA VAL A 451 28.45 16.64 -2.05
C VAL A 451 27.42 17.72 -1.65
N GLU A 452 26.13 17.45 -1.79
CA GLU A 452 25.07 18.36 -1.40
C GLU A 452 24.70 18.25 0.09
N LEU A 453 25.19 17.23 0.78
CA LEU A 453 24.95 17.08 2.22
C LEU A 453 25.50 18.27 2.98
N LYS A 454 24.70 18.78 3.89
CA LYS A 454 25.15 19.81 4.82
C LYS A 454 25.89 19.15 5.97
N LYS A 455 27.07 19.72 6.32
CA LYS A 455 27.96 19.21 7.39
C LYS A 455 28.30 17.71 7.19
N PRO A 456 28.81 17.33 6.03
CA PRO A 456 29.14 15.93 5.77
C PRO A 456 30.23 15.45 6.74
N LYS A 457 30.13 14.17 7.16
CA LYS A 457 31.08 13.49 8.03
C LYS A 457 31.41 12.12 7.45
N CYS A 458 32.67 11.75 7.52
CA CYS A 458 33.10 10.39 7.26
C CYS A 458 32.53 9.45 8.32
N LYS A 459 31.74 8.46 7.93
CA LYS A 459 31.12 7.50 8.85
C LYS A 459 32.14 6.65 9.60
N ILE A 460 33.35 6.50 9.06
CA ILE A 460 34.41 5.67 9.65
C ILE A 460 35.17 6.39 10.79
N CYS A 461 35.57 7.63 10.56
CA CYS A 461 36.45 8.36 11.49
C CYS A 461 35.87 9.67 12.01
N GLY A 462 34.62 10.05 11.60
CA GLY A 462 33.96 11.27 12.02
C GLY A 462 34.52 12.58 11.44
N SER A 463 35.62 12.53 10.67
CA SER A 463 36.27 13.73 10.10
C SER A 463 35.40 14.35 9.01
N THR A 464 35.50 15.66 8.84
CA THR A 464 34.89 16.37 7.72
C THR A 464 35.66 16.04 6.42
N PRO A 465 34.99 15.53 5.38
CA PRO A 465 35.61 15.23 4.11
C PRO A 465 35.83 16.48 3.27
N VAL A 466 36.69 16.37 2.26
CA VAL A 466 36.94 17.39 1.25
C VAL A 466 36.34 16.96 -0.08
N ILE A 467 35.99 17.92 -0.93
CA ILE A 467 35.56 17.63 -2.30
C ILE A 467 36.81 17.36 -3.16
N LYS A 468 36.77 16.27 -3.92
CA LYS A 468 37.82 15.91 -4.88
C LYS A 468 37.15 15.36 -6.15
N THR A 469 37.61 15.80 -7.30
CA THR A 469 37.11 15.38 -8.60
C THR A 469 37.76 14.02 -8.98
N SER A 470 36.94 13.09 -9.46
CA SER A 470 37.38 11.79 -9.99
C SER A 470 36.74 11.54 -11.35
N GLN A 471 37.46 10.84 -12.24
CA GLN A 471 37.01 10.47 -13.58
C GLN A 471 36.13 9.22 -13.49
N HIS A 472 34.96 9.25 -14.10
CA HIS A 472 33.98 8.17 -14.06
C HIS A 472 33.39 7.83 -15.43
N LEU A 473 32.77 6.65 -15.49
CA LEU A 473 32.04 6.16 -16.66
C LEU A 473 30.55 6.28 -16.42
N PHE A 474 29.83 6.69 -17.47
CA PHE A 474 28.38 6.89 -17.42
C PHE A 474 27.68 6.12 -18.56
N LEU A 475 26.58 5.49 -18.23
CA LEU A 475 25.64 4.97 -19.22
C LEU A 475 24.79 6.11 -19.76
N ASP A 476 24.86 6.32 -21.08
CA ASP A 476 24.10 7.35 -21.81
C ASP A 476 22.65 6.91 -21.99
N LEU A 477 21.86 7.01 -20.93
CA LEU A 477 20.43 6.65 -20.97
C LEU A 477 19.63 7.46 -21.99
N PRO A 478 19.85 8.80 -22.17
CA PRO A 478 19.14 9.57 -23.18
C PRO A 478 19.31 9.00 -24.60
N LYS A 479 20.50 8.48 -24.93
CA LYS A 479 20.75 7.88 -26.24
C LYS A 479 20.03 6.54 -26.44
N VAL A 480 19.80 5.78 -25.39
CA VAL A 480 19.07 4.50 -25.42
C VAL A 480 17.56 4.70 -25.30
N GLU A 481 17.10 5.85 -24.79
CA GLU A 481 15.68 6.12 -24.48
C GLU A 481 14.70 5.78 -25.61
N PRO A 482 14.95 6.08 -26.90
CA PRO A 482 14.00 5.73 -27.97
C PRO A 482 13.74 4.22 -28.09
N GLN A 483 14.77 3.40 -27.88
CA GLN A 483 14.64 1.94 -27.90
C GLN A 483 13.90 1.44 -26.66
N LEU A 484 14.18 2.05 -25.51
CA LEU A 484 13.49 1.75 -24.25
C LEU A 484 12.00 2.09 -24.33
N ARG A 485 11.63 3.27 -24.85
CA ARG A 485 10.23 3.67 -25.05
C ARG A 485 9.49 2.65 -25.90
N LYS A 486 10.05 2.27 -27.04
CA LYS A 486 9.43 1.26 -27.92
C LYS A 486 9.20 -0.06 -27.19
N HIS A 487 10.15 -0.51 -26.36
CA HIS A 487 9.99 -1.72 -25.57
C HIS A 487 8.87 -1.54 -24.53
N LEU A 488 8.87 -0.43 -23.77
CA LEU A 488 7.89 -0.16 -22.73
C LEU A 488 6.46 -0.05 -23.29
N ASP A 489 6.28 0.64 -24.42
CA ASP A 489 4.98 0.73 -25.09
C ASP A 489 4.43 -0.67 -25.40
N THR A 490 5.27 -1.56 -25.93
CA THR A 490 4.87 -2.95 -26.23
C THR A 490 4.51 -3.73 -24.97
N VAL A 491 5.34 -3.68 -23.90
CA VAL A 491 5.14 -4.52 -22.71
C VAL A 491 4.09 -3.97 -21.75
N PHE A 492 3.74 -2.70 -21.82
CA PHE A 492 2.60 -2.15 -21.09
C PHE A 492 1.25 -2.65 -21.63
N GLU A 493 1.19 -2.96 -22.93
CA GLU A 493 0.00 -3.53 -23.55
C GLU A 493 -0.07 -5.06 -23.41
N THR A 494 1.07 -5.73 -23.55
CA THR A 494 1.11 -7.20 -23.68
C THR A 494 1.49 -7.93 -22.38
N GLY A 495 2.13 -7.27 -21.45
CA GLY A 495 2.64 -7.84 -20.21
C GLY A 495 1.74 -7.56 -19.00
N THR A 496 2.05 -8.23 -17.90
CA THR A 496 1.40 -8.00 -16.61
C THR A 496 2.23 -7.00 -15.79
N TRP A 497 1.76 -5.75 -15.72
CA TRP A 497 2.39 -4.68 -14.97
C TRP A 497 1.47 -4.16 -13.87
N THR A 498 1.95 -4.09 -12.65
CA THR A 498 1.21 -3.40 -11.58
C THR A 498 1.14 -1.91 -11.87
N HIS A 499 0.05 -1.27 -11.48
CA HIS A 499 -0.19 0.15 -11.73
C HIS A 499 0.94 1.05 -11.21
N ASN A 500 1.44 0.80 -10.00
CA ASN A 500 2.56 1.55 -9.43
C ASN A 500 3.85 1.38 -10.28
N ALA A 501 4.12 0.17 -10.81
CA ALA A 501 5.28 -0.04 -11.68
C ALA A 501 5.18 0.78 -12.97
N GLN A 502 4.01 0.84 -13.60
CA GLN A 502 3.77 1.69 -14.77
C GLN A 502 3.92 3.18 -14.45
N VAL A 503 3.32 3.64 -13.35
CA VAL A 503 3.38 5.06 -12.92
C VAL A 503 4.82 5.48 -12.62
N ILE A 504 5.57 4.69 -11.85
CA ILE A 504 6.97 5.00 -11.52
C ILE A 504 7.82 5.04 -12.78
N THR A 505 7.70 4.04 -13.66
CA THR A 505 8.44 3.97 -14.92
C THR A 505 8.13 5.16 -15.81
N SER A 506 6.84 5.46 -16.02
CA SER A 506 6.38 6.58 -16.83
C SER A 506 6.85 7.93 -16.28
N SER A 507 6.93 8.09 -14.95
CA SER A 507 7.45 9.32 -14.35
C SER A 507 8.93 9.54 -14.66
N TRP A 508 9.75 8.49 -14.61
CA TRP A 508 11.17 8.56 -14.96
C TRP A 508 11.36 8.98 -16.43
N ILE A 509 10.58 8.40 -17.34
CA ILE A 509 10.62 8.72 -18.76
C ILE A 509 10.15 10.15 -19.01
N ARG A 510 9.04 10.58 -18.39
CA ARG A 510 8.49 11.94 -18.52
C ARG A 510 9.45 13.01 -18.01
N ASP A 511 10.11 12.76 -16.87
CA ASP A 511 11.03 13.70 -16.22
C ASP A 511 12.37 13.81 -16.99
N GLY A 512 12.55 12.99 -18.05
CA GLY A 512 13.72 12.94 -18.92
C GLY A 512 14.87 12.12 -18.31
N LEU A 513 15.37 11.16 -19.08
CA LEU A 513 16.50 10.36 -18.67
C LEU A 513 17.79 11.17 -18.71
N LYS A 514 18.68 10.92 -17.76
CA LYS A 514 20.02 11.55 -17.68
C LYS A 514 21.09 10.48 -17.66
N PRO A 515 22.31 10.77 -18.14
CA PRO A 515 23.44 9.84 -18.01
C PRO A 515 23.62 9.39 -16.55
N ARG A 516 23.86 8.09 -16.35
CA ARG A 516 24.01 7.50 -15.03
C ARG A 516 25.43 6.98 -14.84
N CYS A 517 26.09 7.44 -13.79
CA CYS A 517 27.40 6.96 -13.40
C CYS A 517 27.34 5.46 -13.08
N ILE A 518 28.20 4.68 -13.75
CA ILE A 518 28.29 3.21 -13.62
C ILE A 518 29.61 2.74 -13.01
N SER A 519 30.47 3.63 -12.54
CA SER A 519 31.72 3.28 -11.87
C SER A 519 31.79 3.92 -10.49
N ARG A 520 32.64 3.34 -9.60
CA ARG A 520 32.87 3.84 -8.24
C ARG A 520 34.32 3.66 -7.84
N ASP A 521 34.83 4.60 -7.06
CA ASP A 521 36.14 4.52 -6.40
C ASP A 521 36.06 3.61 -5.15
N LEU A 522 35.84 2.32 -5.37
CA LEU A 522 35.71 1.28 -4.35
C LEU A 522 36.63 0.10 -4.70
N LYS A 523 36.88 -0.77 -3.72
CA LYS A 523 37.66 -1.99 -3.91
C LYS A 523 36.75 -3.24 -4.03
N TRP A 524 35.60 -3.22 -3.43
CA TRP A 524 34.67 -4.34 -3.42
C TRP A 524 33.58 -4.18 -4.50
N GLY A 525 33.74 -4.89 -5.58
CA GLY A 525 32.86 -4.84 -6.76
C GLY A 525 33.45 -5.52 -7.97
N THR A 526 32.72 -5.61 -9.06
CA THR A 526 33.22 -6.10 -10.35
C THR A 526 34.19 -5.07 -10.94
N PRO A 527 35.46 -5.43 -11.24
CA PRO A 527 36.46 -4.51 -11.76
C PRO A 527 36.09 -3.93 -13.14
N VAL A 528 36.31 -2.65 -13.34
CA VAL A 528 36.17 -2.00 -14.66
C VAL A 528 37.30 -2.43 -15.56
N PRO A 529 37.07 -3.01 -16.76
CA PRO A 529 38.13 -3.56 -17.61
C PRO A 529 38.79 -2.53 -18.54
N LEU A 530 38.41 -1.25 -18.45
CA LEU A 530 38.89 -0.18 -19.32
C LEU A 530 40.19 0.41 -18.77
N GLU A 531 41.21 0.51 -19.61
CA GLU A 531 42.46 1.19 -19.27
C GLU A 531 42.24 2.63 -18.78
N GLY A 532 42.92 3.02 -17.70
CA GLY A 532 42.70 4.29 -16.97
C GLY A 532 41.54 4.27 -15.97
N TYR A 533 40.81 3.16 -15.85
CA TYR A 533 39.71 2.96 -14.90
C TYR A 533 39.80 1.62 -14.15
N THR A 534 40.91 0.91 -14.27
CA THR A 534 41.12 -0.42 -13.67
C THR A 534 41.26 -0.39 -12.15
N ASP A 535 41.44 0.79 -11.57
CA ASP A 535 41.42 1.06 -10.13
C ASP A 535 39.99 1.22 -9.57
N LYS A 536 38.94 1.15 -10.43
CA LYS A 536 37.55 1.33 -10.10
C LYS A 536 36.76 0.03 -10.29
N VAL A 537 35.59 0.00 -9.65
CA VAL A 537 34.64 -1.08 -9.83
C VAL A 537 33.35 -0.54 -10.46
N PHE A 538 32.54 -1.44 -11.04
CA PHE A 538 31.19 -1.07 -11.47
C PHE A 538 30.32 -0.70 -10.27
N TYR A 539 29.45 0.29 -10.48
CA TYR A 539 28.44 0.66 -9.49
C TYR A 539 27.39 -0.45 -9.36
N VAL A 540 27.03 -0.78 -8.14
CA VAL A 540 26.11 -1.88 -7.83
C VAL A 540 24.78 -1.77 -8.59
N TRP A 541 24.29 -0.58 -8.88
CA TRP A 541 23.05 -0.38 -9.63
C TRP A 541 23.14 -0.76 -11.12
N PHE A 542 24.33 -0.78 -11.68
CA PHE A 542 24.62 -1.35 -12.99
C PHE A 542 24.89 -2.84 -12.91
N ASP A 543 25.65 -3.26 -11.92
CA ASP A 543 26.15 -4.62 -11.76
C ASP A 543 25.08 -5.59 -11.22
N ALA A 544 24.27 -5.19 -10.21
CA ALA A 544 23.32 -6.05 -9.53
C ALA A 544 22.24 -6.65 -10.45
N PRO A 545 21.60 -5.90 -11.38
CA PRO A 545 20.62 -6.50 -12.30
C PRO A 545 21.25 -7.50 -13.29
N ILE A 546 22.52 -7.35 -13.62
CA ILE A 546 23.28 -8.34 -14.41
C ILE A 546 23.41 -9.66 -13.63
N GLY A 547 23.31 -9.60 -12.30
CA GLY A 547 23.29 -10.76 -11.40
C GLY A 547 22.28 -11.83 -11.79
N TYR A 548 21.12 -11.46 -12.31
CA TYR A 548 20.15 -12.45 -12.80
C TYR A 548 20.72 -13.34 -13.92
N ILE A 549 21.50 -12.74 -14.82
CA ILE A 549 22.15 -13.44 -15.93
C ILE A 549 23.23 -14.37 -15.39
N SER A 550 24.11 -13.88 -14.52
CA SER A 550 25.20 -14.64 -13.94
C SER A 550 24.70 -15.78 -13.04
N ILE A 551 23.66 -15.55 -12.25
CA ILE A 551 23.00 -16.58 -11.43
C ILE A 551 22.45 -17.68 -12.34
N THR A 552 21.83 -17.34 -13.47
CA THR A 552 21.39 -18.33 -14.46
C THR A 552 22.58 -19.07 -15.08
N ALA A 553 23.71 -18.37 -15.31
CA ALA A 553 24.94 -19.00 -15.86
C ALA A 553 25.61 -19.94 -14.86
N ASN A 554 25.49 -19.68 -13.56
CA ASN A 554 25.91 -20.61 -12.51
C ASN A 554 24.97 -21.82 -12.41
N TYR A 555 23.67 -21.65 -12.68
CA TYR A 555 22.73 -22.76 -12.72
C TYR A 555 22.95 -23.68 -13.90
N THR A 556 23.19 -23.13 -15.10
CA THR A 556 23.41 -23.92 -16.32
C THR A 556 24.33 -23.24 -17.32
N LYS A 557 25.24 -24.00 -17.94
CA LYS A 557 26.08 -23.50 -19.03
C LYS A 557 25.28 -23.11 -20.28
N GLU A 558 24.04 -23.57 -20.39
CA GLU A 558 23.11 -23.24 -21.47
C GLU A 558 22.25 -22.01 -21.16
N TRP A 559 22.64 -21.16 -20.20
CA TRP A 559 21.93 -19.96 -19.77
C TRP A 559 21.47 -19.04 -20.92
N LYS A 560 22.20 -19.03 -22.04
CA LYS A 560 21.86 -18.24 -23.22
C LYS A 560 20.55 -18.66 -23.84
N LYS A 561 20.07 -19.89 -23.66
CA LYS A 561 18.77 -20.36 -24.12
C LYS A 561 17.61 -19.63 -23.43
N TRP A 562 17.81 -19.16 -22.20
CA TRP A 562 16.86 -18.30 -21.47
C TRP A 562 17.05 -16.83 -21.79
N TRP A 563 18.29 -16.35 -21.82
CA TRP A 563 18.59 -14.93 -21.88
C TRP A 563 18.78 -14.36 -23.31
N LYS A 564 18.96 -15.20 -24.32
CA LYS A 564 19.07 -14.81 -25.74
C LYS A 564 17.90 -15.34 -26.57
N ASN A 565 16.70 -15.31 -26.00
CA ASN A 565 15.51 -15.94 -26.59
C ASN A 565 14.25 -15.11 -26.33
N PRO A 566 14.22 -13.83 -26.73
CA PRO A 566 13.12 -12.91 -26.41
C PRO A 566 11.76 -13.35 -26.99
N ASP A 567 11.75 -14.08 -28.08
CA ASP A 567 10.50 -14.51 -28.74
C ASP A 567 9.80 -15.69 -28.05
N LYS A 568 10.54 -16.52 -27.31
CA LYS A 568 10.02 -17.77 -26.72
C LYS A 568 10.00 -17.77 -25.20
N VAL A 569 10.56 -16.74 -24.56
CA VAL A 569 10.68 -16.63 -23.10
C VAL A 569 9.94 -15.38 -22.62
N GLN A 570 9.01 -15.57 -21.71
CA GLN A 570 8.34 -14.48 -21.00
C GLN A 570 8.98 -14.27 -19.62
N MET A 571 9.56 -13.10 -19.40
CA MET A 571 10.22 -12.77 -18.15
C MET A 571 9.32 -11.97 -17.22
N TYR A 572 9.19 -12.46 -15.98
CA TYR A 572 8.48 -11.83 -14.88
C TYR A 572 9.45 -11.40 -13.79
N ASN A 573 9.41 -10.12 -13.40
CA ASN A 573 10.17 -9.60 -12.25
C ASN A 573 9.24 -9.33 -11.07
N PHE A 574 9.55 -9.89 -9.89
CA PHE A 574 8.86 -9.63 -8.63
C PHE A 574 9.74 -8.78 -7.71
N LEU A 575 9.25 -7.60 -7.31
CA LEU A 575 10.07 -6.61 -6.60
C LEU A 575 9.23 -5.62 -5.77
N GLY A 576 9.89 -4.92 -4.85
CA GLY A 576 9.30 -3.75 -4.18
C GLY A 576 9.42 -2.49 -5.05
N LYS A 577 8.53 -1.53 -4.84
CA LYS A 577 8.42 -0.30 -5.65
C LYS A 577 9.73 0.47 -5.82
N ASP A 578 10.64 0.41 -4.83
CA ASP A 578 11.93 1.10 -4.88
C ASP A 578 12.85 0.56 -5.98
N ASN A 579 12.66 -0.69 -6.38
CA ASN A 579 13.47 -1.36 -7.39
C ASN A 579 12.92 -1.20 -8.82
N VAL A 580 11.73 -0.61 -8.98
CA VAL A 580 11.10 -0.43 -10.31
C VAL A 580 12.02 0.28 -11.29
N PRO A 581 12.62 1.46 -11.00
CA PRO A 581 13.45 2.16 -11.98
C PRO A 581 14.65 1.36 -12.47
N PHE A 582 15.23 0.54 -11.59
CA PHE A 582 16.39 -0.29 -11.95
C PHE A 582 16.03 -1.40 -12.91
N HIS A 583 14.85 -1.98 -12.76
CA HIS A 583 14.37 -3.11 -13.56
C HIS A 583 13.56 -2.70 -14.79
N SER A 584 12.94 -1.49 -14.78
CA SER A 584 12.14 -1.00 -15.91
C SER A 584 12.89 -0.03 -16.81
N VAL A 585 13.93 0.65 -16.30
CA VAL A 585 14.68 1.66 -17.04
C VAL A 585 16.14 1.27 -17.21
N ILE A 586 16.90 1.14 -16.11
CA ILE A 586 18.37 0.99 -16.17
C ILE A 586 18.76 -0.35 -16.79
N PHE A 587 18.24 -1.46 -16.29
CA PHE A 587 18.59 -2.79 -16.79
C PHE A 587 18.13 -3.05 -18.24
N PRO A 588 16.89 -2.76 -18.62
CA PRO A 588 16.49 -2.88 -20.02
C PRO A 588 17.32 -1.97 -20.95
N SER A 589 17.63 -0.74 -20.55
CA SER A 589 18.52 0.14 -21.32
C SER A 589 19.91 -0.43 -21.49
N THR A 590 20.46 -1.04 -20.44
CA THR A 590 21.76 -1.73 -20.48
C THR A 590 21.76 -2.86 -21.49
N LEU A 591 20.73 -3.70 -21.50
CA LEU A 591 20.59 -4.83 -22.42
C LEU A 591 20.29 -4.41 -23.85
N LEU A 592 19.44 -3.39 -24.05
CA LEU A 592 19.15 -2.80 -25.36
C LEU A 592 20.39 -2.16 -25.96
N GLY A 593 21.11 -1.35 -25.16
CA GLY A 593 22.35 -0.73 -25.59
C GLY A 593 23.47 -1.74 -25.92
N ALA A 594 23.52 -2.89 -25.24
CA ALA A 594 24.43 -3.97 -25.57
C ALA A 594 24.11 -4.62 -26.94
N ASN A 595 22.88 -4.48 -27.43
CA ASN A 595 22.41 -4.95 -28.73
C ASN A 595 22.81 -6.41 -29.04
N ASP A 596 22.49 -7.31 -28.13
CA ASP A 596 22.93 -8.70 -28.22
C ASP A 596 21.75 -9.68 -27.92
N ASN A 597 20.61 -9.37 -28.51
CA ASN A 597 19.38 -10.16 -28.48
C ASN A 597 18.97 -10.69 -27.10
N TYR A 598 19.08 -9.85 -26.06
CA TYR A 598 18.69 -10.26 -24.71
C TYR A 598 17.17 -10.34 -24.54
N THR A 599 16.71 -11.34 -23.79
CA THR A 599 15.36 -11.40 -23.25
C THR A 599 15.19 -10.26 -22.25
N LEU A 600 14.22 -9.38 -22.51
CA LEU A 600 13.91 -8.24 -21.66
C LEU A 600 12.72 -8.55 -20.75
N VAL A 601 12.52 -7.73 -19.72
CA VAL A 601 11.35 -7.84 -18.85
C VAL A 601 10.06 -7.65 -19.63
N ASN A 602 9.19 -8.66 -19.59
CA ASN A 602 7.85 -8.60 -20.18
C ASN A 602 6.81 -8.17 -19.15
N SER A 603 6.95 -8.64 -17.93
CA SER A 603 5.97 -8.41 -16.87
C SER A 603 6.66 -8.00 -15.56
N MET A 604 6.12 -6.99 -14.89
CA MET A 604 6.68 -6.45 -13.65
C MET A 604 5.61 -6.35 -12.57
N VAL A 605 5.80 -7.10 -11.50
CA VAL A 605 4.87 -7.20 -10.38
C VAL A 605 5.50 -6.54 -9.16
N ALA A 606 5.30 -5.24 -9.04
CA ALA A 606 5.82 -4.45 -7.92
C ALA A 606 4.81 -4.36 -6.77
N THR A 607 5.31 -4.38 -5.53
CA THR A 607 4.51 -4.15 -4.33
C THR A 607 4.77 -2.77 -3.74
N GLU A 608 3.78 -2.25 -3.05
CA GLU A 608 3.91 -1.15 -2.10
C GLU A 608 4.59 -1.62 -0.80
N TYR A 609 4.70 -0.76 0.22
CA TYR A 609 5.32 -1.16 1.48
C TYR A 609 4.39 -1.98 2.36
N LEU A 610 4.95 -3.00 2.98
CA LEU A 610 4.36 -3.61 4.17
C LEU A 610 4.96 -2.92 5.39
N ASN A 611 4.13 -2.25 6.18
CA ASN A 611 4.47 -1.67 7.46
C ASN A 611 4.35 -2.72 8.58
N TYR A 612 4.78 -2.38 9.78
CA TYR A 612 4.61 -3.21 10.97
C TYR A 612 3.79 -2.44 11.99
N GLU A 613 2.62 -2.98 12.36
CA GLU A 613 1.62 -2.26 13.15
C GLU A 613 1.43 -0.83 12.58
N ASP A 614 1.54 0.21 13.38
CA ASP A 614 1.38 1.61 12.97
C ASP A 614 2.67 2.25 12.42
N GLY A 615 3.75 1.49 12.21
CA GLY A 615 5.06 2.04 11.86
C GLY A 615 5.85 1.24 10.84
N LYS A 616 7.09 1.67 10.59
CA LYS A 616 8.03 0.96 9.71
C LYS A 616 8.85 -0.06 10.48
N PHE A 617 9.22 -1.16 9.83
CA PHE A 617 10.23 -2.08 10.34
C PHE A 617 11.54 -1.34 10.64
N SER A 618 12.16 -1.62 11.79
CA SER A 618 13.43 -1.00 12.18
C SER A 618 14.30 -1.96 12.98
N LYS A 619 15.34 -2.50 12.34
CA LYS A 619 16.26 -3.44 13.02
C LYS A 619 17.07 -2.77 14.14
N SER A 620 17.54 -1.55 13.93
CA SER A 620 18.32 -0.81 14.92
C SER A 620 17.53 -0.51 16.19
N ARG A 621 16.23 -0.33 16.08
CA ARG A 621 15.28 -0.13 17.19
C ARG A 621 14.64 -1.43 17.70
N GLY A 622 14.84 -2.56 17.02
CA GLY A 622 14.22 -3.84 17.35
C GLY A 622 12.71 -3.88 17.09
N ILE A 623 12.21 -3.03 16.18
CA ILE A 623 10.78 -2.94 15.84
C ILE A 623 10.49 -3.82 14.63
N GLY A 624 9.55 -4.75 14.77
CA GLY A 624 9.08 -5.61 13.71
C GLY A 624 9.63 -7.03 13.77
N VAL A 625 9.04 -7.90 12.96
CA VAL A 625 9.41 -9.31 12.85
C VAL A 625 10.32 -9.50 11.65
N PHE A 626 11.50 -10.07 11.88
CA PHE A 626 12.45 -10.45 10.84
C PHE A 626 12.34 -11.96 10.58
N GLY A 627 12.85 -12.42 9.44
CA GLY A 627 12.63 -13.80 9.00
C GLY A 627 13.14 -14.88 9.96
N ASP A 628 14.30 -14.66 10.61
CA ASP A 628 14.84 -15.52 11.66
C ASP A 628 13.93 -15.53 12.91
N GLN A 629 13.45 -14.37 13.31
CA GLN A 629 12.58 -14.19 14.47
C GLN A 629 11.17 -14.78 14.24
N ALA A 630 10.67 -14.73 13.00
CA ALA A 630 9.39 -15.35 12.65
C ALA A 630 9.43 -16.86 12.92
N ARG A 631 10.52 -17.54 12.55
CA ARG A 631 10.76 -18.95 12.84
C ARG A 631 10.71 -19.23 14.36
N ASP A 632 11.30 -18.35 15.16
CA ASP A 632 11.40 -18.51 16.61
C ASP A 632 10.07 -18.28 17.36
N THR A 633 9.01 -17.85 16.69
CA THR A 633 7.67 -17.74 17.31
C THR A 633 7.01 -19.10 17.52
N GLY A 634 7.47 -20.14 16.81
CA GLY A 634 6.87 -21.47 16.81
C GLY A 634 5.58 -21.58 16.00
N ILE A 635 5.17 -20.51 15.29
CA ILE A 635 4.00 -20.51 14.39
C ILE A 635 4.46 -21.10 13.06
N PRO A 636 3.69 -22.04 12.46
CA PRO A 636 4.07 -22.66 11.18
C PRO A 636 4.30 -21.66 10.04
N PRO A 637 5.27 -21.90 9.14
CA PRO A 637 5.58 -21.01 8.04
C PRO A 637 4.40 -20.77 7.09
N ASP A 638 3.56 -21.78 6.87
CA ASP A 638 2.38 -21.65 6.00
C ASP A 638 1.36 -20.63 6.54
N VAL A 639 1.27 -20.42 7.86
CA VAL A 639 0.41 -19.40 8.46
C VAL A 639 0.95 -18.00 8.15
N TYR A 640 2.28 -17.81 8.21
CA TYR A 640 2.92 -16.57 7.78
C TYR A 640 2.74 -16.33 6.28
N ARG A 641 2.96 -17.36 5.45
CA ARG A 641 2.76 -17.27 3.99
C ARG A 641 1.34 -16.84 3.66
N PHE A 642 0.35 -17.51 4.26
CA PHE A 642 -1.07 -17.18 4.09
C PHE A 642 -1.35 -15.73 4.45
N TYR A 643 -0.96 -15.30 5.66
CA TYR A 643 -1.29 -13.97 6.14
C TYR A 643 -0.60 -12.87 5.33
N LEU A 644 0.69 -13.02 5.03
CA LEU A 644 1.43 -12.06 4.21
C LEU A 644 0.81 -11.88 2.83
N LEU A 645 0.33 -12.96 2.21
CA LEU A 645 -0.35 -12.91 0.92
C LEU A 645 -1.76 -12.32 1.04
N TYR A 646 -2.45 -12.57 2.16
CA TYR A 646 -3.76 -12.00 2.45
C TYR A 646 -3.73 -10.47 2.59
N VAL A 647 -2.66 -9.92 3.21
CA VAL A 647 -2.44 -8.48 3.38
C VAL A 647 -1.47 -7.89 2.36
N ARG A 648 -1.13 -8.62 1.29
CA ARG A 648 -0.14 -8.21 0.28
C ARG A 648 -0.41 -6.78 -0.20
N PRO A 649 0.59 -5.86 -0.13
CA PRO A 649 0.44 -4.46 -0.53
C PRO A 649 0.48 -4.31 -2.05
N GLU A 650 -0.66 -4.45 -2.73
CA GLU A 650 -0.74 -4.43 -4.20
C GLU A 650 -0.97 -3.03 -4.78
N SER A 651 -1.91 -2.27 -4.23
CA SER A 651 -2.30 -0.94 -4.74
C SER A 651 -1.97 0.20 -3.79
N GLN A 652 -1.74 -0.10 -2.52
CA GLN A 652 -1.37 0.85 -1.47
C GLN A 652 -0.56 0.15 -0.39
N ASP A 653 0.10 0.91 0.45
CA ASP A 653 0.80 0.38 1.62
C ASP A 653 -0.19 -0.40 2.50
N SER A 654 0.27 -1.48 3.08
CA SER A 654 -0.48 -2.28 4.05
C SER A 654 0.35 -2.47 5.32
N ALA A 655 -0.21 -3.12 6.34
CA ALA A 655 0.50 -3.39 7.58
C ALA A 655 0.37 -4.85 8.01
N PHE A 656 1.44 -5.39 8.58
CA PHE A 656 1.40 -6.59 9.38
C PHE A 656 0.86 -6.20 10.77
N SER A 657 -0.27 -6.79 11.16
CA SER A 657 -0.84 -6.62 12.51
C SER A 657 -1.01 -7.97 13.18
N TRP A 658 -0.52 -8.09 14.42
CA TRP A 658 -0.65 -9.32 15.19
C TRP A 658 -2.10 -9.66 15.52
N ASP A 659 -2.96 -8.66 15.74
CA ASP A 659 -4.38 -8.89 16.01
C ASP A 659 -5.10 -9.42 14.78
N ASP A 660 -4.82 -8.84 13.61
CA ASP A 660 -5.39 -9.32 12.36
C ASP A 660 -4.82 -10.69 11.98
N PHE A 661 -3.53 -10.94 12.24
CA PHE A 661 -2.90 -12.25 12.07
C PHE A 661 -3.61 -13.35 12.87
N LEU A 662 -3.88 -13.07 14.16
CA LEU A 662 -4.66 -13.94 15.03
C LEU A 662 -6.07 -14.18 14.46
N LEU A 663 -6.75 -13.09 14.08
CA LEU A 663 -8.11 -13.14 13.57
C LEU A 663 -8.17 -14.00 12.31
N LYS A 664 -7.28 -13.79 11.34
CA LYS A 664 -7.26 -14.54 10.07
C LYS A 664 -6.90 -16.00 10.26
N ASN A 665 -5.94 -16.33 11.14
CA ASN A 665 -5.66 -17.71 11.46
C ASN A 665 -6.89 -18.42 12.05
N ASN A 666 -7.56 -17.80 13.02
CA ASN A 666 -8.66 -18.45 13.74
C ASN A 666 -9.96 -18.48 12.91
N SER A 667 -10.26 -17.43 12.11
CA SER A 667 -11.47 -17.35 11.30
C SER A 667 -11.31 -18.07 9.95
N GLU A 668 -10.28 -17.76 9.17
CA GLU A 668 -10.17 -18.24 7.80
C GLU A 668 -9.45 -19.60 7.71
N LEU A 669 -8.34 -19.78 8.43
CA LEU A 669 -7.62 -21.04 8.38
C LEU A 669 -8.32 -22.11 9.24
N LEU A 670 -8.56 -21.82 10.51
CA LEU A 670 -9.13 -22.82 11.42
C LEU A 670 -10.62 -23.07 11.16
N ASN A 671 -11.45 -22.00 11.20
CA ASN A 671 -12.91 -22.14 11.18
C ASN A 671 -13.50 -22.26 9.78
N ASN A 672 -12.81 -21.80 8.73
CA ASN A 672 -13.27 -21.99 7.34
C ASN A 672 -12.60 -23.19 6.70
N ILE A 673 -11.34 -23.10 6.28
CA ILE A 673 -10.64 -24.17 5.54
C ILE A 673 -10.51 -25.46 6.39
N GLY A 674 -9.96 -25.32 7.59
CA GLY A 674 -9.69 -26.45 8.48
C GLY A 674 -10.97 -27.17 8.90
N ASN A 675 -12.01 -26.41 9.23
CA ASN A 675 -13.31 -26.99 9.60
C ASN A 675 -13.94 -27.75 8.44
N PHE A 676 -13.98 -27.17 7.24
CA PHE A 676 -14.54 -27.83 6.06
C PHE A 676 -13.81 -29.15 5.77
N ILE A 677 -12.48 -29.08 5.62
CA ILE A 677 -11.67 -30.26 5.23
C ILE A 677 -11.75 -31.34 6.30
N ASN A 678 -11.58 -31.00 7.58
CA ASN A 678 -11.65 -31.97 8.67
C ASN A 678 -13.02 -32.65 8.76
N ARG A 679 -14.11 -31.89 8.60
CA ARG A 679 -15.47 -32.44 8.58
C ARG A 679 -15.67 -33.39 7.39
N ALA A 680 -15.34 -32.93 6.18
CA ALA A 680 -15.51 -33.75 4.95
C ALA A 680 -14.81 -35.11 5.09
N LEU A 681 -13.52 -35.09 5.45
CA LEU A 681 -12.72 -36.29 5.54
C LEU A 681 -13.10 -37.18 6.73
N THR A 682 -13.39 -36.59 7.90
CA THR A 682 -13.84 -37.34 9.07
C THR A 682 -15.16 -38.09 8.80
N PHE A 683 -16.09 -37.46 8.07
CA PHE A 683 -17.33 -38.12 7.69
C PHE A 683 -17.13 -39.29 6.71
N VAL A 684 -16.25 -39.13 5.71
CA VAL A 684 -15.86 -40.26 4.84
C VAL A 684 -15.24 -41.38 5.66
N ALA A 685 -14.33 -41.08 6.58
CA ALA A 685 -13.66 -42.08 7.41
C ALA A 685 -14.66 -42.83 8.34
N ASN A 686 -15.52 -42.09 9.05
CA ASN A 686 -16.35 -42.67 10.11
C ASN A 686 -17.62 -43.33 9.63
N PHE A 687 -18.23 -42.88 8.52
CA PHE A 687 -19.51 -43.41 8.05
C PHE A 687 -19.40 -44.30 6.83
N PHE A 688 -18.28 -44.22 6.10
CA PHE A 688 -18.07 -44.94 4.83
C PHE A 688 -16.70 -45.65 4.80
N GLU A 689 -16.14 -46.01 5.96
CA GLU A 689 -14.87 -46.76 6.09
C GLU A 689 -13.72 -46.18 5.26
N GLY A 690 -13.67 -44.85 5.14
CA GLY A 690 -12.70 -44.16 4.34
C GLY A 690 -12.85 -44.26 2.82
N ALA A 691 -13.94 -44.86 2.31
CA ALA A 691 -14.15 -45.00 0.89
C ALA A 691 -15.04 -43.91 0.30
N ILE A 692 -14.61 -43.36 -0.81
CA ILE A 692 -15.46 -42.50 -1.65
C ILE A 692 -16.61 -43.31 -2.23
N GLN A 693 -17.82 -42.80 -2.11
CA GLN A 693 -19.04 -43.45 -2.53
C GLN A 693 -19.43 -43.01 -3.95
N ASP A 694 -20.34 -43.78 -4.57
CA ASP A 694 -20.97 -43.39 -5.84
C ASP A 694 -21.68 -42.04 -5.69
N MET A 695 -21.48 -41.14 -6.66
CA MET A 695 -22.08 -39.83 -6.66
C MET A 695 -23.21 -39.74 -7.67
N ASN A 696 -24.46 -39.79 -7.18
CA ASN A 696 -25.65 -39.45 -7.96
C ASN A 696 -25.92 -37.94 -7.76
N LEU A 697 -25.52 -37.14 -8.74
CA LEU A 697 -25.57 -35.66 -8.62
C LEU A 697 -27.02 -35.17 -8.72
N SER A 698 -27.51 -34.56 -7.64
CA SER A 698 -28.77 -33.79 -7.61
C SER A 698 -28.58 -32.44 -8.32
N VAL A 699 -29.69 -31.71 -8.48
CA VAL A 699 -29.66 -30.35 -9.02
C VAL A 699 -28.80 -29.41 -8.14
N GLU A 700 -28.89 -29.53 -6.81
CA GLU A 700 -28.08 -28.77 -5.86
C GLU A 700 -26.57 -29.05 -5.99
N ASP A 701 -26.20 -30.30 -6.25
CA ASP A 701 -24.79 -30.68 -6.46
C ASP A 701 -24.24 -30.05 -7.74
N LYS A 702 -25.03 -30.04 -8.81
CA LYS A 702 -24.68 -29.39 -10.07
C LYS A 702 -24.57 -27.88 -9.93
N GLN A 703 -25.45 -27.27 -9.13
CA GLN A 703 -25.37 -25.84 -8.79
C GLN A 703 -24.08 -25.53 -8.02
N LEU A 704 -23.72 -26.32 -7.02
CA LEU A 704 -22.46 -26.17 -6.29
C LEU A 704 -21.25 -26.29 -7.22
N ILE A 705 -21.23 -27.29 -8.11
CA ILE A 705 -20.15 -27.47 -9.09
C ILE A 705 -20.04 -26.24 -10.00
N ALA A 706 -21.16 -25.70 -10.46
CA ALA A 706 -21.16 -24.49 -11.29
C ALA A 706 -20.61 -23.27 -10.53
N LEU A 707 -20.99 -23.06 -9.27
CA LEU A 707 -20.44 -22.00 -8.43
C LEU A 707 -18.94 -22.17 -8.17
N ILE A 708 -18.47 -23.37 -7.91
CA ILE A 708 -17.04 -23.67 -7.76
C ILE A 708 -16.29 -23.36 -9.06
N ASN A 709 -16.87 -23.68 -10.22
CA ASN A 709 -16.25 -23.38 -11.52
C ASN A 709 -16.13 -21.86 -11.75
N ARG A 710 -17.10 -21.05 -11.32
CA ARG A 710 -17.00 -19.57 -11.38
C ARG A 710 -15.85 -19.06 -10.52
N GLU A 711 -15.74 -19.54 -9.27
CA GLU A 711 -14.65 -19.17 -8.37
C GLU A 711 -13.30 -19.64 -8.92
N LEU A 712 -13.23 -20.84 -9.48
CA LEU A 712 -12.02 -21.38 -10.10
C LEU A 712 -11.59 -20.56 -11.33
N ALA A 713 -12.52 -20.17 -12.18
CA ALA A 713 -12.24 -19.32 -13.33
C ALA A 713 -11.68 -17.96 -12.89
N THR A 714 -12.31 -17.34 -11.86
CA THR A 714 -11.82 -16.07 -11.28
C THR A 714 -10.46 -16.23 -10.61
N TYR A 715 -10.22 -17.34 -9.91
CA TYR A 715 -8.91 -17.66 -9.34
C TYR A 715 -7.83 -17.74 -10.43
N VAL A 716 -8.11 -18.45 -11.51
CA VAL A 716 -7.17 -18.59 -12.63
C VAL A 716 -6.90 -17.23 -13.27
N ASP A 717 -7.93 -16.43 -13.55
CA ASP A 717 -7.75 -15.08 -14.11
C ASP A 717 -6.91 -14.20 -13.21
N ASN A 718 -7.22 -14.16 -11.92
CA ASN A 718 -6.45 -13.40 -10.94
C ASN A 718 -4.98 -13.83 -10.89
N MET A 719 -4.72 -15.13 -10.90
CA MET A 719 -3.34 -15.66 -10.88
C MET A 719 -2.60 -15.39 -12.18
N GLU A 720 -3.24 -15.50 -13.35
CA GLU A 720 -2.65 -15.15 -14.65
C GLU A 720 -2.22 -13.67 -14.67
N ASN A 721 -2.96 -12.80 -13.99
CA ASN A 721 -2.69 -11.36 -13.85
C ASN A 721 -1.87 -11.03 -12.59
N ALA A 722 -1.27 -12.02 -11.92
CA ALA A 722 -0.48 -11.88 -10.70
C ALA A 722 -1.20 -11.12 -9.55
N ARG A 723 -2.54 -11.17 -9.49
CA ARG A 723 -3.38 -10.64 -8.41
C ARG A 723 -3.45 -11.65 -7.25
N LEU A 724 -2.33 -11.85 -6.58
CA LEU A 724 -2.16 -12.95 -5.62
C LEU A 724 -3.07 -12.80 -4.41
N ARG A 725 -3.32 -11.58 -3.96
CA ARG A 725 -4.22 -11.30 -2.82
C ARG A 725 -5.68 -11.64 -3.13
N ASP A 726 -6.15 -11.34 -4.31
CA ASP A 726 -7.54 -11.60 -4.68
C ASP A 726 -7.77 -13.09 -4.93
N SER A 727 -6.78 -13.79 -5.49
CA SER A 727 -6.85 -15.23 -5.72
C SER A 727 -7.04 -16.04 -4.44
N ILE A 728 -6.43 -15.64 -3.32
CA ILE A 728 -6.62 -16.33 -2.04
C ILE A 728 -8.07 -16.24 -1.55
N ARG A 729 -8.77 -15.15 -1.87
CA ARG A 729 -10.20 -14.97 -1.52
C ARG A 729 -11.08 -15.97 -2.27
N ASN A 730 -10.75 -16.32 -3.51
CA ASN A 730 -11.48 -17.36 -4.26
C ASN A 730 -11.32 -18.75 -3.61
N ILE A 731 -10.12 -19.08 -3.10
CA ILE A 731 -9.90 -20.32 -2.34
C ILE A 731 -10.79 -20.36 -1.10
N LEU A 732 -10.82 -19.26 -0.34
CA LEU A 732 -11.65 -19.12 0.85
C LEU A 732 -13.14 -19.21 0.53
N SER A 733 -13.57 -18.66 -0.62
CA SER A 733 -14.95 -18.74 -1.12
C SER A 733 -15.35 -20.16 -1.45
N ILE A 734 -14.50 -20.92 -2.16
CA ILE A 734 -14.75 -22.36 -2.45
C ILE A 734 -14.93 -23.14 -1.15
N SER A 735 -14.08 -22.90 -0.14
CA SER A 735 -14.21 -23.55 1.16
C SER A 735 -15.52 -23.21 1.88
N ARG A 736 -15.98 -21.93 1.81
CA ARG A 736 -17.26 -21.50 2.36
C ARG A 736 -18.43 -22.18 1.66
N LEU A 737 -18.41 -22.27 0.33
CA LEU A 737 -19.40 -23.02 -0.44
C LEU A 737 -19.48 -24.48 0.02
N GLY A 738 -18.34 -25.15 0.24
CA GLY A 738 -18.28 -26.51 0.77
C GLY A 738 -18.87 -26.62 2.18
N ASN A 739 -18.57 -25.68 3.10
CA ASN A 739 -19.13 -25.65 4.44
C ASN A 739 -20.66 -25.48 4.41
N GLN A 740 -21.18 -24.57 3.58
CA GLN A 740 -22.61 -24.31 3.42
C GLN A 740 -23.34 -25.53 2.85
N TYR A 741 -22.75 -26.15 1.82
CA TYR A 741 -23.30 -27.36 1.20
C TYR A 741 -23.41 -28.52 2.19
N MET A 742 -22.37 -28.77 3.00
CA MET A 742 -22.44 -29.82 4.03
C MET A 742 -23.49 -29.49 5.10
N GLN A 743 -23.61 -28.22 5.48
CA GLN A 743 -24.56 -27.80 6.50
C GLN A 743 -26.00 -27.90 6.00
N ALA A 744 -26.27 -27.53 4.75
CA ALA A 744 -27.58 -27.64 4.14
C ALA A 744 -28.03 -29.11 4.01
N ASN A 745 -27.15 -30.00 3.53
CA ASN A 745 -27.47 -31.40 3.29
C ASN A 745 -27.40 -32.27 4.56
N LYS A 746 -26.80 -31.84 5.64
CA LYS A 746 -26.70 -32.57 6.93
C LYS A 746 -26.33 -34.03 6.79
N PRO A 747 -25.20 -34.41 6.14
CA PRO A 747 -24.86 -35.80 5.84
C PRO A 747 -24.79 -36.70 7.07
N TRP A 748 -24.47 -36.13 8.27
CA TRP A 748 -24.47 -36.84 9.55
C TRP A 748 -25.85 -37.33 10.02
N VAL A 749 -26.94 -36.70 9.52
CA VAL A 749 -28.32 -37.17 9.73
C VAL A 749 -28.65 -38.24 8.73
N LEU A 750 -28.43 -37.95 7.44
CA LEU A 750 -28.77 -38.87 6.32
C LEU A 750 -28.04 -40.21 6.41
N ALA A 751 -26.79 -40.23 6.93
CA ALA A 751 -26.02 -41.48 7.07
C ALA A 751 -26.64 -42.51 8.03
N LYS A 752 -27.56 -42.06 8.90
CA LYS A 752 -28.28 -42.92 9.87
C LYS A 752 -29.69 -43.25 9.45
N GLY A 753 -30.12 -42.75 8.32
CA GLY A 753 -31.47 -42.94 7.80
C GLY A 753 -31.66 -44.16 6.91
N THR A 754 -32.60 -44.10 5.98
CA THR A 754 -32.91 -45.12 5.00
C THR A 754 -31.73 -45.38 4.05
N PRO A 755 -31.68 -46.50 3.32
CA PRO A 755 -30.64 -46.75 2.30
C PRO A 755 -30.51 -45.63 1.27
N GLN A 756 -31.61 -45.00 0.86
CA GLN A 756 -31.59 -43.86 -0.07
C GLN A 756 -30.96 -42.61 0.56
N GLU A 757 -31.31 -42.32 1.81
CA GLU A 757 -30.70 -41.19 2.55
C GLU A 757 -29.22 -41.44 2.80
N ARG A 758 -28.83 -42.70 3.11
CA ARG A 758 -27.43 -43.07 3.26
C ARG A 758 -26.67 -42.94 1.94
N ALA A 759 -27.23 -43.30 0.80
CA ALA A 759 -26.65 -43.12 -0.53
C ALA A 759 -26.49 -41.60 -0.83
N ARG A 760 -27.53 -40.77 -0.50
CA ARG A 760 -27.40 -39.29 -0.62
C ARG A 760 -26.27 -38.75 0.25
N SER A 761 -26.18 -39.17 1.51
CA SER A 761 -25.08 -38.81 2.40
C SER A 761 -23.72 -39.18 1.76
N GLY A 762 -23.61 -40.38 1.16
CA GLY A 762 -22.42 -40.80 0.43
C GLY A 762 -22.04 -39.86 -0.70
N SER A 763 -23.02 -39.46 -1.54
CA SER A 763 -22.79 -38.48 -2.61
C SER A 763 -22.30 -37.15 -2.06
N VAL A 764 -22.93 -36.62 -0.99
CA VAL A 764 -22.56 -35.33 -0.37
C VAL A 764 -21.11 -35.35 0.16
N VAL A 765 -20.71 -36.36 0.91
CA VAL A 765 -19.36 -36.42 1.48
C VAL A 765 -18.30 -36.72 0.43
N SER A 766 -18.63 -37.49 -0.60
CA SER A 766 -17.74 -37.78 -1.72
C SER A 766 -17.48 -36.56 -2.60
N LEU A 767 -18.51 -35.74 -2.86
CA LEU A 767 -18.33 -34.44 -3.52
C LEU A 767 -17.52 -33.49 -2.65
N SER A 768 -17.76 -33.43 -1.33
CA SER A 768 -16.97 -32.62 -0.39
C SER A 768 -15.50 -33.05 -0.33
N ALA A 769 -15.20 -34.37 -0.42
CA ALA A 769 -13.82 -34.88 -0.51
C ALA A 769 -13.15 -34.44 -1.83
N ASN A 770 -13.87 -34.43 -2.94
CA ASN A 770 -13.37 -33.92 -4.22
C ASN A 770 -13.12 -32.40 -4.19
N ILE A 771 -13.98 -31.62 -3.50
CA ILE A 771 -13.73 -30.19 -3.24
C ILE A 771 -12.47 -30.02 -2.38
N THR A 772 -12.25 -30.87 -1.38
CA THR A 772 -11.03 -30.87 -0.57
C THR A 772 -9.79 -31.16 -1.43
N CYS A 773 -9.89 -32.09 -2.39
CA CYS A 773 -8.82 -32.37 -3.35
C CYS A 773 -8.52 -31.16 -4.22
N LEU A 774 -9.52 -30.44 -4.75
CA LEU A 774 -9.33 -29.19 -5.47
C LEU A 774 -8.65 -28.13 -4.58
N LEU A 775 -9.14 -27.92 -3.35
CA LEU A 775 -8.57 -26.96 -2.40
C LEU A 775 -7.10 -27.28 -2.10
N SER A 776 -6.70 -28.56 -2.00
CA SER A 776 -5.30 -28.93 -1.78
C SER A 776 -4.40 -28.42 -2.90
N VAL A 777 -4.86 -28.49 -4.15
CA VAL A 777 -4.09 -28.02 -5.32
C VAL A 777 -4.06 -26.50 -5.39
N LEU A 778 -5.18 -25.82 -5.14
CA LEU A 778 -5.26 -24.35 -5.16
C LEU A 778 -4.47 -23.71 -4.00
N LEU A 779 -4.37 -24.40 -2.86
CA LEU A 779 -3.58 -23.95 -1.70
C LEU A 779 -2.07 -24.15 -1.89
N GLN A 780 -1.63 -25.04 -2.76
CA GLN A 780 -0.20 -25.38 -2.91
C GLN A 780 0.70 -24.16 -3.15
N PRO A 781 0.33 -23.17 -3.98
CA PRO A 781 1.12 -21.95 -4.12
C PRO A 781 1.28 -21.16 -2.83
N TYR A 782 0.25 -21.13 -2.00
CA TYR A 782 0.16 -20.33 -0.78
C TYR A 782 0.71 -21.05 0.44
N MET A 783 0.33 -22.31 0.61
CA MET A 783 0.57 -23.12 1.80
C MET A 783 1.04 -24.54 1.38
N PRO A 784 2.28 -24.66 0.86
CA PRO A 784 2.74 -25.90 0.25
C PRO A 784 2.81 -27.09 1.21
N VAL A 785 3.16 -26.85 2.48
CA VAL A 785 3.22 -27.90 3.51
C VAL A 785 1.81 -28.38 3.85
N THR A 786 0.90 -27.45 4.08
CA THR A 786 -0.52 -27.75 4.36
C THR A 786 -1.17 -28.49 3.19
N SER A 787 -0.89 -28.07 1.95
CA SER A 787 -1.34 -28.75 0.73
C SER A 787 -0.89 -30.22 0.71
N GLY A 788 0.38 -30.48 1.00
CA GLY A 788 0.93 -31.85 1.08
C GLY A 788 0.21 -32.68 2.14
N VAL A 789 -0.02 -32.13 3.33
CA VAL A 789 -0.76 -32.81 4.41
C VAL A 789 -2.19 -33.15 4.00
N ILE A 790 -2.89 -32.23 3.28
CA ILE A 790 -4.23 -32.49 2.78
C ILE A 790 -4.20 -33.63 1.74
N GLN A 791 -3.24 -33.62 0.81
CA GLN A 791 -3.09 -34.65 -0.20
C GLN A 791 -2.77 -36.02 0.41
N GLU A 792 -1.95 -36.05 1.48
CA GLU A 792 -1.69 -37.28 2.25
C GLU A 792 -2.96 -37.81 2.92
N GLN A 793 -3.74 -36.94 3.58
CA GLN A 793 -5.02 -37.31 4.20
C GLN A 793 -6.06 -37.81 3.16
N LEU A 794 -5.98 -37.32 1.94
CA LEU A 794 -6.83 -37.78 0.83
C LEU A 794 -6.30 -39.04 0.17
N ASN A 795 -5.06 -39.46 0.43
CA ASN A 795 -4.32 -40.38 -0.42
C ASN A 795 -4.45 -39.99 -1.91
N ALA A 796 -4.28 -38.68 -2.18
CA ALA A 796 -4.61 -38.07 -3.45
C ALA A 796 -3.75 -38.64 -4.60
N PRO A 797 -4.32 -38.93 -5.79
CA PRO A 797 -3.54 -39.36 -6.92
C PRO A 797 -2.56 -38.24 -7.36
N ALA A 798 -1.34 -38.59 -7.74
CA ALA A 798 -0.32 -37.61 -8.17
C ALA A 798 -0.81 -36.73 -9.34
N ASP A 799 -1.67 -37.26 -10.18
CA ASP A 799 -2.26 -36.60 -11.35
C ASP A 799 -3.22 -35.44 -10.96
N CYS A 800 -3.61 -35.32 -9.69
CA CYS A 800 -4.45 -34.20 -9.23
C CYS A 800 -3.72 -32.85 -9.25
N ASN A 801 -2.38 -32.82 -9.27
CA ASN A 801 -1.56 -31.58 -9.18
C ASN A 801 -1.54 -30.77 -10.49
N ILE A 802 -2.72 -30.49 -11.02
CA ILE A 802 -2.96 -29.65 -12.18
C ILE A 802 -4.13 -28.69 -11.87
N ILE A 803 -3.95 -27.42 -12.14
CA ILE A 803 -5.04 -26.44 -12.12
C ILE A 803 -5.65 -26.39 -13.54
N GLY A 804 -6.78 -27.04 -13.71
CA GLY A 804 -7.59 -27.01 -14.92
C GLY A 804 -8.45 -25.75 -15.02
N SER A 805 -9.26 -25.68 -16.06
CA SER A 805 -10.25 -24.61 -16.23
C SER A 805 -11.58 -24.93 -15.54
N ASN A 806 -11.80 -26.21 -15.14
CA ASN A 806 -13.01 -26.68 -14.52
C ASN A 806 -12.70 -27.62 -13.36
N PHE A 807 -13.59 -27.66 -12.39
CA PHE A 807 -13.55 -28.62 -11.30
C PHE A 807 -13.82 -30.04 -11.82
N THR A 808 -12.97 -31.01 -11.48
CA THR A 808 -13.02 -32.37 -11.94
C THR A 808 -13.02 -33.37 -10.79
N CYS A 809 -13.68 -34.51 -10.97
CA CYS A 809 -13.72 -35.61 -10.01
C CYS A 809 -12.41 -36.42 -10.06
N GLN A 810 -11.50 -36.11 -9.14
CA GLN A 810 -10.20 -36.79 -9.01
C GLN A 810 -10.31 -38.06 -8.16
N LEU A 811 -11.19 -38.07 -7.15
CA LEU A 811 -11.41 -39.15 -6.23
C LEU A 811 -12.65 -39.92 -6.66
N LYS A 812 -12.44 -41.00 -7.40
CA LYS A 812 -13.53 -41.86 -7.93
C LYS A 812 -14.12 -42.74 -6.84
N SER A 813 -15.32 -43.28 -7.09
CA SER A 813 -15.94 -44.28 -6.24
C SER A 813 -14.97 -45.42 -5.94
N GLY A 814 -14.96 -45.89 -4.68
CA GLY A 814 -14.03 -46.92 -4.19
C GLY A 814 -12.66 -46.38 -3.75
N HIS A 815 -12.29 -45.15 -4.07
CA HIS A 815 -11.01 -44.55 -3.60
C HIS A 815 -10.98 -44.51 -2.08
N LYS A 816 -9.87 -44.93 -1.47
CA LYS A 816 -9.66 -44.96 -0.04
C LYS A 816 -8.82 -43.74 0.39
N ILE A 817 -9.38 -42.91 1.24
CA ILE A 817 -8.64 -41.79 1.85
C ILE A 817 -7.70 -42.28 2.96
N GLY A 818 -6.69 -41.45 3.29
CA GLY A 818 -5.80 -41.65 4.42
C GLY A 818 -6.49 -41.31 5.76
N LYS A 819 -5.71 -41.08 6.82
CA LYS A 819 -6.22 -40.77 8.15
C LYS A 819 -6.45 -39.25 8.31
N PRO A 820 -7.69 -38.80 8.53
CA PRO A 820 -7.95 -37.37 8.81
C PRO A 820 -7.29 -36.90 10.09
N SER A 821 -6.79 -35.66 10.07
CA SER A 821 -6.26 -34.98 11.24
C SER A 821 -6.47 -33.46 11.11
N PRO A 822 -6.54 -32.73 12.22
CA PRO A 822 -6.64 -31.25 12.19
C PRO A 822 -5.46 -30.61 11.48
N LEU A 823 -5.73 -29.64 10.61
CA LEU A 823 -4.70 -28.92 9.83
C LEU A 823 -4.13 -27.72 10.56
N PHE A 824 -4.95 -27.03 11.35
CA PHE A 824 -4.60 -25.78 12.00
C PHE A 824 -4.89 -25.82 13.50
N GLN A 825 -4.10 -25.03 14.23
CA GLN A 825 -4.29 -24.84 15.67
C GLN A 825 -4.80 -23.41 15.92
N LYS A 826 -5.64 -23.29 16.95
CA LYS A 826 -6.06 -21.98 17.43
C LYS A 826 -4.86 -21.25 18.02
N ILE A 827 -4.67 -20.02 17.62
CA ILE A 827 -3.71 -19.13 18.27
C ILE A 827 -4.44 -18.39 19.38
N GLU A 828 -3.89 -18.41 20.60
CA GLU A 828 -4.49 -17.75 21.75
C GLU A 828 -4.06 -16.29 21.85
N ALA A 829 -4.95 -15.40 22.30
CA ALA A 829 -4.68 -13.98 22.40
C ALA A 829 -3.48 -13.66 23.31
N ALA A 830 -3.27 -14.45 24.36
CA ALA A 830 -2.12 -14.30 25.26
C ALA A 830 -0.78 -14.48 24.53
N LYS A 831 -0.70 -15.41 23.56
CA LYS A 831 0.51 -15.61 22.74
C LYS A 831 0.78 -14.41 21.86
N ILE A 832 -0.26 -13.80 21.31
CA ILE A 832 -0.13 -12.61 20.47
C ILE A 832 0.34 -11.40 21.30
N GLU A 833 -0.17 -11.24 22.50
CA GLU A 833 0.27 -10.15 23.38
C GLU A 833 1.76 -10.30 23.76
N GLU A 834 2.22 -11.53 24.04
CA GLU A 834 3.64 -11.84 24.23
C GLU A 834 4.48 -11.42 23.01
N LEU A 835 4.02 -11.78 21.79
CA LEU A 835 4.74 -11.47 20.55
C LEU A 835 4.75 -9.96 20.25
N LYS A 836 3.64 -9.26 20.50
CA LYS A 836 3.60 -7.80 20.39
C LYS A 836 4.64 -7.13 21.28
N GLN A 837 4.71 -7.52 22.53
CA GLN A 837 5.70 -6.99 23.47
C GLN A 837 7.13 -7.31 23.05
N ARG A 838 7.37 -8.56 22.61
CA ARG A 838 8.70 -9.00 22.14
C ARG A 838 9.20 -8.18 20.94
N PHE A 839 8.32 -7.78 20.02
CA PHE A 839 8.66 -7.12 18.77
C PHE A 839 8.32 -5.62 18.72
N ALA A 840 7.89 -5.04 19.85
CA ALA A 840 7.60 -3.61 19.96
C ALA A 840 8.83 -2.69 19.94
N GLY A 841 10.04 -3.27 20.11
CA GLY A 841 11.29 -2.53 20.18
C GLY A 841 11.64 -1.98 21.57
N LYS A 842 12.84 -1.41 21.69
CA LYS A 842 13.39 -0.94 22.97
C LYS A 842 12.66 0.26 23.61
N GLN A 843 11.73 0.90 22.89
CA GLN A 843 11.01 2.08 23.38
C GLN A 843 9.80 1.76 24.28
N SER A 844 9.29 0.53 24.30
CA SER A 844 8.14 0.13 25.12
C SER A 844 8.51 -0.43 26.50
N SER A 845 9.79 -0.54 26.83
CA SER A 845 10.26 -1.11 28.10
C SER A 845 10.58 -0.09 29.19
N LYS A 846 10.15 1.18 29.06
CA LYS A 846 10.08 2.05 30.25
C LYS A 846 8.76 1.78 30.94
N PRO A 847 8.77 1.38 32.23
CA PRO A 847 7.54 1.28 32.99
C PRO A 847 6.83 2.63 32.88
N ALA A 848 5.55 2.61 32.52
CA ALA A 848 4.74 3.81 32.59
C ALA A 848 4.87 4.39 33.98
N ALA A 849 5.23 5.68 34.09
CA ALA A 849 5.30 6.35 35.36
C ALA A 849 3.93 6.20 36.09
N SER A 850 3.94 6.06 37.38
CA SER A 850 2.70 5.92 38.12
C SER A 850 1.79 7.14 37.91
N PRO A 851 0.46 6.99 37.96
CA PRO A 851 -0.45 8.13 37.84
C PRO A 851 -0.09 9.29 38.77
N GLU A 852 0.42 8.98 39.96
CA GLU A 852 0.89 9.93 40.98
C GLU A 852 2.13 10.70 40.53
N GLU A 853 3.07 10.04 39.88
CA GLU A 853 4.28 10.66 39.32
C GLU A 853 3.93 11.62 38.12
N ILE A 854 2.99 11.24 37.27
CA ILE A 854 2.49 12.09 36.17
C ILE A 854 1.77 13.31 36.71
N GLU A 855 0.97 13.13 37.78
CA GLU A 855 0.26 14.23 38.41
C GLU A 855 1.22 15.20 39.13
N ARG A 856 2.23 14.68 39.83
CA ARG A 856 3.30 15.48 40.44
C ARG A 856 4.05 16.33 39.41
N LEU A 857 4.51 15.70 38.30
CA LEU A 857 5.20 16.41 37.24
C LEU A 857 4.29 17.46 36.54
N THR A 858 3.00 17.20 36.45
CA THR A 858 2.01 18.15 35.89
C THR A 858 1.88 19.38 36.77
N GLN A 859 1.81 19.19 38.09
CA GLN A 859 1.76 20.27 39.06
C GLN A 859 3.06 21.10 39.07
N GLU A 860 4.23 20.45 38.97
CA GLU A 860 5.52 21.12 38.91
C GLU A 860 5.68 21.94 37.60
N VAL A 861 5.23 21.44 36.46
CA VAL A 861 5.20 22.16 35.17
C VAL A 861 4.31 23.41 35.27
N THR A 862 3.15 23.29 35.92
CA THR A 862 2.21 24.42 36.11
C THR A 862 2.83 25.48 36.99
N LYS A 863 3.36 25.09 38.16
CA LYS A 863 4.02 26.01 39.10
C LYS A 863 5.22 26.71 38.50
N GLN A 864 6.05 25.99 37.74
CA GLN A 864 7.20 26.61 37.04
C GLN A 864 6.76 27.53 35.90
N GLY A 865 5.63 27.21 35.25
CA GLY A 865 5.02 28.06 34.22
C GLY A 865 4.54 29.41 34.79
N ASP A 866 3.93 29.39 35.97
CA ASP A 866 3.48 30.57 36.67
C ASP A 866 4.67 31.44 37.15
N ALA A 867 5.69 30.82 37.71
CA ALA A 867 6.93 31.50 38.09
C ALA A 867 7.59 32.23 36.90
N VAL A 868 7.61 31.59 35.72
CA VAL A 868 8.12 32.24 34.49
C VAL A 868 7.22 33.43 34.08
N ARG A 869 5.90 33.38 34.30
CA ARG A 869 4.98 34.48 34.01
C ARG A 869 5.20 35.64 34.96
N GLU A 870 5.36 35.37 36.26
CA GLU A 870 5.63 36.38 37.27
C GLU A 870 6.97 37.08 37.02
N LEU A 871 8.07 36.35 36.80
CA LEU A 871 9.38 36.91 36.49
C LEU A 871 9.35 37.81 35.22
N LYS A 872 8.53 37.44 34.23
CA LYS A 872 8.32 38.28 33.05
C LYS A 872 7.47 39.52 33.33
N ALA A 873 6.47 39.43 34.20
CA ALA A 873 5.64 40.57 34.61
C ALA A 873 6.42 41.59 35.44
N GLN A 874 7.29 41.11 36.33
CA GLN A 874 8.18 41.89 37.17
C GLN A 874 9.40 42.47 36.42
N LYS A 875 9.53 42.20 35.10
CA LYS A 875 10.68 42.58 34.27
C LYS A 875 12.04 42.20 34.87
N ALA A 876 12.11 41.02 35.53
CA ALA A 876 13.31 40.49 36.11
C ALA A 876 14.45 40.34 35.09
N GLU A 877 15.68 40.27 35.55
CA GLU A 877 16.85 40.14 34.70
C GLU A 877 16.73 39.01 33.70
N LYS A 878 17.19 39.25 32.48
CA LYS A 878 17.07 38.31 31.34
C LYS A 878 17.72 36.96 31.62
N ALA A 879 18.77 36.89 32.43
CA ALA A 879 19.42 35.66 32.84
C ALA A 879 18.52 34.85 33.75
N VAL A 880 17.82 35.48 34.70
CA VAL A 880 16.89 34.80 35.65
C VAL A 880 15.68 34.23 34.91
N ILE A 881 15.12 35.03 33.97
CA ILE A 881 14.02 34.56 33.14
C ILE A 881 14.46 33.40 32.24
N SER A 882 15.69 33.44 31.71
CA SER A 882 16.22 32.38 30.86
C SER A 882 16.38 31.06 31.63
N ALA A 883 16.95 31.12 32.83
CA ALA A 883 17.12 29.94 33.70
C ALA A 883 15.77 29.32 34.12
N ALA A 884 14.78 30.18 34.44
CA ALA A 884 13.43 29.71 34.80
C ALA A 884 12.72 29.06 33.59
N VAL A 885 12.92 29.54 32.35
CA VAL A 885 12.40 28.97 31.13
C VAL A 885 13.10 27.62 30.82
N GLU A 886 14.39 27.51 31.03
CA GLU A 886 15.14 26.26 30.83
C GLU A 886 14.64 25.15 31.77
N LYS A 887 14.43 25.48 33.03
CA LYS A 887 13.84 24.57 34.02
C LYS A 887 12.42 24.15 33.64
N LEU A 888 11.60 25.07 33.11
CA LEU A 888 10.26 24.75 32.62
C LEU A 888 10.30 23.78 31.42
N LEU A 889 11.28 23.96 30.52
CA LEU A 889 11.44 23.09 29.36
C LEU A 889 11.90 21.68 29.78
N ASP A 890 12.76 21.58 30.78
CA ASP A 890 13.21 20.30 31.30
C ASP A 890 12.07 19.53 32.00
N LEU A 891 11.29 20.19 32.86
CA LEU A 891 10.10 19.61 33.48
C LEU A 891 9.05 19.15 32.46
N LYS A 892 8.83 19.92 31.38
CA LYS A 892 7.96 19.51 30.28
C LYS A 892 8.48 18.28 29.54
N LYS A 893 9.79 18.12 29.41
CA LYS A 893 10.42 16.95 28.80
C LYS A 893 10.27 15.73 29.70
N GLN A 894 10.41 15.88 31.01
CA GLN A 894 10.19 14.83 32.00
C GLN A 894 8.71 14.36 32.00
N LEU A 895 7.77 15.29 31.96
CA LEU A 895 6.34 15.00 31.89
C LEU A 895 5.97 14.28 30.59
N ALA A 896 6.50 14.72 29.44
CA ALA A 896 6.27 14.07 28.15
C ALA A 896 6.83 12.61 28.14
N ASN A 897 8.02 12.40 28.72
CA ASN A 897 8.61 11.08 28.88
C ASN A 897 7.79 10.19 29.83
N ALA A 898 7.22 10.75 30.90
CA ALA A 898 6.38 10.04 31.85
C ALA A 898 5.01 9.67 31.26
N GLN A 899 4.50 10.48 30.33
CA GLN A 899 3.23 10.28 29.61
C GLN A 899 3.38 9.41 28.35
N GLY A 900 4.60 8.98 27.99
CA GLY A 900 4.86 8.20 26.78
C GLY A 900 4.73 8.99 25.45
N ALA A 901 4.77 10.32 25.50
CA ALA A 901 4.72 11.17 24.31
C ALA A 901 6.13 11.51 23.81
N GLU A 902 6.37 11.42 22.49
CA GLU A 902 7.64 11.84 21.88
C GLU A 902 7.89 13.35 22.16
N PRO A 903 9.12 13.74 22.58
CA PRO A 903 9.45 15.14 22.78
C PRO A 903 9.51 15.87 21.43
N ALA A 904 8.63 16.85 21.23
CA ALA A 904 8.71 17.76 20.11
C ALA A 904 10.07 18.46 20.11
N ALA A 905 10.82 18.34 19.02
CA ALA A 905 12.16 18.91 18.84
C ALA A 905 12.19 20.42 19.19
N ALA A 906 12.91 20.75 20.24
CA ALA A 906 13.09 22.12 20.72
C ALA A 906 13.93 22.90 19.73
N GLY A 907 13.34 23.86 19.04
CA GLY A 907 14.02 24.80 18.17
C GLY A 907 15.04 25.65 18.93
N LYS A 908 16.32 25.48 18.68
CA LYS A 908 17.40 26.33 19.17
C LYS A 908 17.27 27.75 18.61
N LYS A 909 17.00 28.75 19.47
CA LYS A 909 17.10 30.14 19.15
C LYS A 909 18.59 30.52 18.97
N LYS A 910 18.96 31.00 17.77
CA LYS A 910 20.24 31.67 17.53
C LYS A 910 20.35 32.94 18.35
N GLY A 911 21.38 32.99 19.21
CA GLY A 911 21.86 34.20 19.84
C GLY A 911 22.53 35.11 18.82
N LYS A 912 22.22 36.40 18.88
CA LYS A 912 22.95 37.48 18.20
C LYS A 912 24.29 37.69 18.90
N GLN A 913 25.38 37.68 18.16
CA GLN A 913 26.61 38.38 18.49
C GLN A 913 27.14 39.10 17.24
N GLY A 914 27.45 40.20 17.38
CA GLY A 914 28.04 41.44 17.18
C GLY A 914 28.99 41.65 16.00
N LYS A 915 28.95 42.85 15.49
CA LYS A 915 29.67 43.49 14.38
C LYS A 915 31.18 43.28 14.43
N GLY A 916 31.74 43.15 13.23
CA GLY A 916 33.15 43.43 12.95
C GLY A 916 33.31 43.62 11.44
N ASP A 917 33.71 44.86 11.08
CA ASP A 917 33.91 45.35 9.70
C ASP A 917 35.11 44.68 9.01
N ALA A 918 35.08 44.52 7.69
CA ALA A 918 35.98 45.14 6.71
C ALA A 918 35.91 44.52 5.31
N LYS A 919 35.57 45.37 4.41
CA LYS A 919 36.11 45.70 3.07
C LYS A 919 36.77 44.60 2.20
N SER A 920 36.29 44.40 1.02
CA SER A 920 36.71 44.91 -0.32
C SER A 920 36.61 43.86 -1.41
N SER A 921 36.00 44.29 -2.46
CA SER A 921 35.87 43.67 -3.82
C SER A 921 37.26 43.64 -4.52
N PRO A 922 37.45 43.21 -5.79
CA PRO A 922 36.46 43.08 -6.85
C PRO A 922 36.66 41.91 -7.85
N ALA A 923 35.57 41.68 -8.59
CA ALA A 923 35.43 41.40 -10.03
C ALA A 923 36.40 40.51 -10.82
N SER A 924 35.89 39.60 -11.59
CA SER A 924 35.67 39.69 -13.02
C SER A 924 35.28 38.35 -13.70
N ALA A 925 34.33 38.55 -14.53
CA ALA A 925 34.16 38.13 -15.95
C ALA A 925 34.05 36.63 -16.24
N ALA A 926 32.88 36.26 -16.65
CA ALA A 926 32.24 36.22 -17.98
C ALA A 926 32.50 34.97 -18.81
N THR A 927 31.40 34.24 -18.98
CA THR A 927 30.81 33.61 -20.20
C THR A 927 31.63 32.64 -21.08
N PRO A 928 31.04 31.77 -21.88
CA PRO A 928 29.63 31.64 -22.27
C PRO A 928 29.05 30.20 -22.31
N THR A 929 27.74 30.20 -22.38
CA THR A 929 26.82 29.11 -22.75
C THR A 929 27.05 28.60 -24.18
N PRO A 930 26.56 27.36 -24.49
CA PRO A 930 25.57 27.29 -25.57
C PRO A 930 24.34 26.44 -25.24
N ALA A 931 23.22 27.10 -25.49
CA ALA A 931 22.07 26.73 -26.32
C ALA A 931 21.40 25.37 -26.17
N THR A 932 20.14 25.52 -25.83
CA THR A 932 18.93 24.69 -25.79
C THR A 932 18.59 23.97 -27.08
N PRO A 933 17.69 22.98 -27.01
CA PRO A 933 16.46 23.11 -27.80
C PRO A 933 15.18 22.98 -26.97
N THR A 934 14.21 23.64 -27.47
CA THR A 934 12.91 24.13 -27.07
C THR A 934 11.89 23.04 -26.70
N PRO A 935 11.03 23.31 -25.72
CA PRO A 935 9.69 22.72 -25.67
C PRO A 935 8.61 23.73 -26.03
N ALA A 936 7.44 23.21 -26.27
CA ALA A 936 6.19 23.77 -26.74
C ALA A 936 5.84 25.21 -26.33
N THR A 937 5.19 25.87 -27.25
CA THR A 937 4.71 27.24 -27.32
C THR A 937 4.03 27.77 -26.09
N PRO A 938 4.48 28.90 -25.52
CA PRO A 938 3.74 29.63 -24.49
C PRO A 938 2.52 30.35 -25.12
N THR A 939 1.41 30.37 -24.40
CA THR A 939 0.16 31.05 -24.79
C THR A 939 0.14 32.54 -24.46
N GLY A 940 1.24 33.11 -24.00
CA GLY A 940 1.36 34.54 -23.65
C GLY A 940 2.37 35.25 -24.55
N ASP A 941 2.07 36.52 -24.89
CA ASP A 941 2.99 37.43 -25.54
C ASP A 941 4.26 37.61 -24.70
N GLN A 942 5.45 37.40 -25.27
CA GLN A 942 6.74 37.52 -24.56
C GLN A 942 6.87 38.90 -23.84
N GLY A 943 6.35 39.96 -24.46
CA GLY A 943 6.31 41.31 -23.84
C GLY A 943 5.46 41.36 -22.57
N GLN A 944 4.41 40.56 -22.48
CA GLN A 944 3.59 40.46 -21.25
C GLN A 944 4.31 39.67 -20.15
N ILE A 945 5.03 38.63 -20.49
CA ILE A 945 5.84 37.83 -19.53
C ILE A 945 6.97 38.71 -18.94
N ASP A 946 7.68 39.45 -19.78
CA ASP A 946 8.78 40.33 -19.35
C ASP A 946 8.26 41.43 -18.42
N ARG A 947 7.15 42.09 -18.79
CA ARG A 947 6.49 43.10 -17.97
C ARG A 947 6.04 42.56 -16.60
N LEU A 948 5.37 41.40 -16.57
CA LEU A 948 4.95 40.79 -15.31
C LEU A 948 6.14 40.33 -14.44
N THR A 949 7.26 39.95 -15.06
CA THR A 949 8.50 39.62 -14.35
C THR A 949 9.11 40.83 -13.67
N GLU A 950 9.11 41.98 -14.35
CA GLU A 950 9.55 43.23 -13.76
C GLU A 950 8.63 43.72 -12.62
N GLU A 951 7.32 43.60 -12.79
CA GLU A 951 6.33 43.95 -11.77
C GLU A 951 6.43 43.05 -10.52
N VAL A 952 6.66 41.76 -10.67
CA VAL A 952 6.91 40.81 -9.56
C VAL A 952 8.18 41.17 -8.81
N THR A 953 9.23 41.58 -9.52
CA THR A 953 10.51 41.98 -8.95
C THR A 953 10.35 43.30 -8.15
N ALA A 954 9.72 44.30 -8.75
CA ALA A 954 9.45 45.61 -8.12
C ALA A 954 8.60 45.47 -6.85
N GLN A 955 7.51 44.68 -6.93
CA GLN A 955 6.64 44.42 -5.79
C GLN A 955 7.34 43.60 -4.69
N GLY A 956 8.25 42.70 -5.05
CA GLY A 956 9.10 41.97 -4.12
C GLY A 956 10.04 42.89 -3.32
N ASN A 957 10.57 43.95 -3.94
CA ASN A 957 11.39 44.98 -3.27
C ASN A 957 10.57 45.82 -2.30
N ILE A 958 9.37 46.26 -2.71
CA ILE A 958 8.43 46.98 -1.84
C ILE A 958 8.11 46.18 -0.56
N VAL A 959 7.84 44.88 -0.70
CA VAL A 959 7.62 44.01 0.48
C VAL A 959 8.85 43.89 1.36
N ARG A 960 10.07 43.91 0.80
CA ARG A 960 11.31 43.88 1.58
C ARG A 960 11.50 45.20 2.32
N GLU A 961 11.28 46.33 1.66
CA GLU A 961 11.40 47.66 2.26
C GLU A 961 10.43 47.85 3.41
N LEU A 962 9.15 47.55 3.20
CA LEU A 962 8.13 47.64 4.26
C LEU A 962 8.45 46.76 5.46
N LYS A 963 9.02 45.57 5.24
CA LYS A 963 9.47 44.66 6.32
C LYS A 963 10.72 45.20 7.04
N THR A 964 11.64 45.84 6.32
CA THR A 964 12.88 46.40 6.88
C THR A 964 12.60 47.65 7.69
N GLN A 965 11.68 48.50 7.24
CA GLN A 965 11.26 49.75 7.90
C GLN A 965 10.25 49.46 9.03
N LYS A 966 9.91 48.24 9.34
CA LYS A 966 8.87 47.84 10.32
C LYS A 966 7.52 48.51 10.07
N GLY A 967 7.15 48.71 8.82
CA GLY A 967 5.89 49.30 8.42
C GLY A 967 4.67 48.58 9.03
N ASP A 968 3.52 49.25 9.00
CA ASP A 968 2.28 48.70 9.52
C ASP A 968 1.97 47.33 8.94
N LYS A 969 1.48 46.43 9.78
CA LYS A 969 1.22 45.06 9.41
C LYS A 969 0.22 44.92 8.27
N ALA A 970 -0.81 45.80 8.26
CA ALA A 970 -1.81 45.81 7.19
C ALA A 970 -1.21 46.22 5.85
N ALA A 971 -0.28 47.18 5.83
CA ALA A 971 0.44 47.58 4.62
C ALA A 971 1.38 46.46 4.11
N ILE A 972 2.04 45.72 5.02
CA ILE A 972 2.89 44.58 4.64
C ILE A 972 2.03 43.45 4.09
N ASP A 973 0.90 43.12 4.71
CA ASP A 973 0.00 42.05 4.27
C ASP A 973 -0.63 42.40 2.91
N ALA A 974 -1.02 43.64 2.67
CA ALA A 974 -1.51 44.13 1.38
C ALA A 974 -0.44 44.04 0.28
N ALA A 975 0.80 44.42 0.56
CA ALA A 975 1.91 44.36 -0.38
C ALA A 975 2.29 42.90 -0.71
N VAL A 976 2.19 41.99 0.25
CA VAL A 976 2.39 40.56 0.06
C VAL A 976 1.27 39.93 -0.80
N ALA A 977 0.01 40.29 -0.56
CA ALA A 977 -1.12 39.85 -1.34
C ALA A 977 -0.95 40.23 -2.82
N LYS A 978 -0.57 41.48 -3.10
CA LYS A 978 -0.31 41.94 -4.46
C LYS A 978 0.87 41.21 -5.13
N LEU A 979 1.94 40.89 -4.39
CA LEU A 979 3.06 40.11 -4.89
C LEU A 979 2.64 38.66 -5.27
N LEU A 980 1.77 38.03 -4.50
CA LEU A 980 1.26 36.70 -4.77
C LEU A 980 0.36 36.70 -6.01
N ASP A 981 -0.47 37.72 -6.18
CA ASP A 981 -1.32 37.89 -7.35
C ASP A 981 -0.51 38.07 -8.64
N LEU A 982 0.49 38.95 -8.63
CA LEU A 982 1.40 39.12 -9.78
C LEU A 982 2.16 37.85 -10.13
N LYS A 983 2.55 37.04 -9.16
CA LYS A 983 3.17 35.73 -9.42
C LYS A 983 2.24 34.73 -10.06
N ARG A 984 0.95 34.75 -9.71
CA ARG A 984 -0.06 33.92 -10.37
C ARG A 984 -0.27 34.35 -11.82
N GLN A 985 -0.38 35.65 -12.07
CA GLN A 985 -0.51 36.18 -13.43
C GLN A 985 0.70 35.84 -14.30
N LEU A 986 1.91 35.92 -13.75
CA LEU A 986 3.13 35.53 -14.44
C LEU A 986 3.14 34.02 -14.76
N ALA A 987 2.72 33.18 -13.83
CA ALA A 987 2.63 31.74 -14.06
C ALA A 987 1.64 31.42 -15.16
N VAL A 988 0.46 32.05 -15.18
CA VAL A 988 -0.54 31.89 -16.26
C VAL A 988 0.04 32.33 -17.60
N ALA A 989 0.72 33.49 -17.66
CA ALA A 989 1.33 33.98 -18.89
C ALA A 989 2.44 33.04 -19.41
N GLN A 990 3.12 32.33 -18.51
CA GLN A 990 4.15 31.33 -18.84
C GLN A 990 3.59 29.92 -19.12
N GLY A 991 2.27 29.73 -19.10
CA GLY A 991 1.63 28.41 -19.30
C GLY A 991 1.86 27.43 -18.13
N LEU A 992 2.19 27.96 -16.92
CA LEU A 992 2.43 27.19 -15.72
C LEU A 992 1.20 27.23 -14.80
N ASP A 993 1.03 26.20 -13.97
CA ASP A 993 -0.04 26.15 -12.98
C ASP A 993 0.13 27.28 -11.95
N PRO A 994 -0.84 28.23 -11.83
CA PRO A 994 -0.75 29.39 -10.95
C PRO A 994 -0.64 29.04 -9.47
N ASP A 995 -1.08 27.87 -9.04
CA ASP A 995 -1.03 27.45 -7.63
C ASP A 995 0.31 26.80 -7.25
N GLN A 996 1.08 26.31 -8.22
CA GLN A 996 2.46 25.83 -7.99
C GLN A 996 3.46 26.97 -7.86
N ALA A 997 3.24 28.10 -8.52
CA ALA A 997 4.12 29.28 -8.46
C ALA A 997 4.10 30.01 -7.10
N VAL A 998 3.10 29.77 -6.27
CA VAL A 998 2.86 30.44 -4.97
C VAL A 998 3.25 29.54 -3.78
N GLY A 999 3.58 28.27 -3.99
CA GLY A 999 3.80 27.23 -2.98
C GLY A 999 5.17 27.24 -2.28
N GLY A 1000 5.83 28.39 -2.09
CA GLY A 1000 7.17 28.52 -1.50
C GLY A 1000 7.25 29.18 -0.13
N GLY A 1001 6.22 29.13 0.72
CA GLY A 1001 6.25 29.78 2.03
C GLY A 1001 5.49 29.00 3.10
N LYS A 1002 6.16 28.16 3.89
CA LYS A 1002 5.60 27.56 5.10
C LYS A 1002 5.10 28.67 6.05
N LYS A 1003 3.79 28.80 6.21
CA LYS A 1003 3.20 29.56 7.30
C LYS A 1003 3.56 28.91 8.64
N LYS A 1004 4.43 29.53 9.41
CA LYS A 1004 4.53 29.29 10.86
C LYS A 1004 3.28 29.89 11.51
N GLY A 1005 2.35 29.02 11.88
CA GLY A 1005 1.24 29.42 12.73
C GLY A 1005 1.74 29.82 14.11
N LYS A 1006 1.48 31.05 14.50
CA LYS A 1006 1.54 31.47 15.92
C LYS A 1006 0.23 31.03 16.57
N LYS A 1007 0.33 30.13 17.53
CA LYS A 1007 -0.73 29.98 18.55
C LYS A 1007 -0.66 31.16 19.50
N LYS A 1008 -1.82 31.76 19.75
CA LYS A 1008 -2.13 32.40 21.03
C LYS A 1008 -2.77 31.31 21.92
#